data_77388f1547b9ec9b51585533fa5359b3
#
_entry.id   77388f1547b9ec9b51585533fa5359b3
#
_cell.length_a   1.000
_cell.length_b   1.000
_cell.length_c   1.000
_cell.angle_alpha   90.00
_cell.angle_beta   90.00
_cell.angle_gamma   90.00
#
_symmetry.space_group_name_H-M   'P 1'
#
loop_
_entity.id
_entity.type
_entity.pdbx_description
1 polymer ?
#
loop_
_entity_poly.entity_id
_entity_poly.type
_entity_poly.pdbx_seq_one_letter_code
_entity_poly.pdbx_strand_id
1 'polypeptide(L)'
;MNCHGPKKSEGRLRIDTLNPDLLAGPDVERWREIYNAVSNSEMPPADEPGYALANNDRASMVDWLSDELNKASLVRRNTKDHSSFRRLTKYEYDYALQDLLGLSYSLANRLPPESVTEDGFKNSSELLQISTMQFEAYRDIALRALKRATVSGDRRPEAVTYQISMRQELEKATAKKDSKEAVKGKKNAKTSKNQQQLLDQQTGESIPFPAVKFAPKPNAVAGQTPDVSPVVLLLPSSSELKLDLDRFLPDEGNMRVRVRVGRSTMNPEEFASLRLMLSAHTSNDANFSQVISQRDIPVTASAENPEFINFDVQLSDIQRNPFRKLTTTFPRRDEFLHIQNISNAFKGGDERLHLVIDYIEISAPYFEQWPPKTHTNIFIESANKGDEQVYGREVLTRFLRNVWRRPATSREVDQFMALFAKYRPGFFTFEDAMVEVLATALATPEFLYLTQRVSNDKSKSTTISELELASRLAVFLWSSIPDDELLKLAEQGRLRQPDVLSGQVKRMLADPRSRRFSQNFVEQWLGLDGLNSVTHIPPHLKDSIQEEPIAFFDEILKQNRSIMDFIHSDYVVVNENLAAHYGLPKIYGPHFRKVPITAQSNRGGILTDAAMLAMNSDGKDSNPLKRGVWMLKRILHDPPPPPPPNVPEVDLTNPEILKMTLKERIVDHRNKAACISCHAKIDPWGIAFENYDALGIFRTSIKNKPVDATSELFNHQTLAGIDGVKRYLLLERQDQFARAMVHKLTAYALGRPLSFGDRADIDNLTAQLRRHDDKLGELIPLIINSNIFNSN
;
A
#
# COMPACT_ATOMS: atom_id res chain seq x y z
N MET A 1 14.16 31.04 -33.41
CA MET A 1 13.27 32.17 -33.79
C MET A 1 12.36 31.87 -34.99
N ASN A 2 12.79 31.01 -35.94
CA ASN A 2 11.93 30.69 -37.07
C ASN A 2 10.69 29.85 -36.74
N CYS A 3 10.78 28.96 -35.70
CA CYS A 3 9.67 28.14 -35.27
C CYS A 3 9.01 28.70 -33.97
N HIS A 4 9.79 29.33 -33.07
CA HIS A 4 9.35 29.83 -31.78
C HIS A 4 9.60 31.37 -31.66
N GLY A 5 9.10 32.15 -32.60
CA GLY A 5 9.29 33.60 -32.70
C GLY A 5 8.00 34.34 -33.08
N PRO A 6 8.15 35.64 -33.45
CA PRO A 6 6.96 36.48 -33.69
C PRO A 6 6.07 36.04 -34.87
N LYS A 7 6.66 35.34 -35.85
CA LYS A 7 5.93 34.88 -37.06
C LYS A 7 5.33 33.49 -36.91
N LYS A 8 5.93 32.64 -36.06
CA LYS A 8 5.53 31.25 -35.88
C LYS A 8 5.71 30.89 -34.38
N SER A 9 4.71 30.29 -33.77
CA SER A 9 4.71 29.89 -32.37
C SER A 9 4.36 28.39 -32.25
N GLU A 10 5.29 27.54 -32.72
CA GLU A 10 5.11 26.09 -32.61
C GLU A 10 5.08 25.66 -31.13
N GLY A 11 4.27 24.69 -30.80
CA GLY A 11 4.09 24.22 -29.43
C GLY A 11 3.61 25.31 -28.45
N ARG A 12 3.04 26.43 -28.96
CA ARG A 12 2.65 27.60 -28.15
C ARG A 12 3.81 28.26 -27.40
N LEU A 13 5.03 28.03 -27.81
CA LEU A 13 6.24 28.61 -27.23
C LEU A 13 6.73 29.77 -28.10
N ARG A 14 7.01 30.91 -27.44
CA ARG A 14 7.66 32.07 -28.05
C ARG A 14 8.89 32.43 -27.23
N ILE A 15 10.07 32.06 -27.73
CA ILE A 15 11.35 32.29 -27.01
C ILE A 15 11.68 33.80 -26.93
N ASP A 16 11.27 34.58 -27.90
CA ASP A 16 11.48 36.02 -27.95
C ASP A 16 10.67 36.80 -26.88
N THR A 17 9.66 36.21 -26.27
CA THR A 17 8.86 36.83 -25.23
C THR A 17 9.16 36.30 -23.82
N LEU A 18 10.02 35.27 -23.72
CA LEU A 18 10.41 34.73 -22.41
C LEU A 18 11.29 35.74 -21.67
N ASN A 19 11.04 35.88 -20.39
CA ASN A 19 11.94 36.65 -19.52
C ASN A 19 13.29 35.90 -19.39
N PRO A 20 14.41 36.52 -19.80
CA PRO A 20 15.73 35.87 -19.71
C PRO A 20 16.32 35.87 -18.29
N ASP A 21 15.71 36.60 -17.36
CA ASP A 21 16.12 36.60 -15.96
C ASP A 21 15.74 35.30 -15.26
N LEU A 22 16.64 34.35 -15.23
CA LEU A 22 16.43 33.08 -14.54
C LEU A 22 16.44 33.21 -13.01
N LEU A 23 17.05 34.27 -12.46
CA LEU A 23 17.16 34.47 -11.00
C LEU A 23 15.86 34.92 -10.38
N ALA A 24 15.13 35.85 -11.01
CA ALA A 24 13.91 36.46 -10.47
C ALA A 24 12.71 36.42 -11.44
N GLY A 25 12.94 36.13 -12.73
CA GLY A 25 11.90 36.14 -13.75
C GLY A 25 10.89 34.99 -13.61
N PRO A 26 9.68 35.14 -14.15
CA PRO A 26 8.60 34.15 -14.03
C PRO A 26 8.77 32.92 -14.91
N ASP A 27 9.63 32.96 -15.96
CA ASP A 27 9.67 31.96 -17.03
C ASP A 27 10.73 30.87 -16.83
N VAL A 28 11.29 30.72 -15.62
CA VAL A 28 12.37 29.75 -15.35
C VAL A 28 11.96 28.29 -15.65
N GLU A 29 10.73 27.93 -15.42
CA GLU A 29 10.22 26.59 -15.74
C GLU A 29 10.19 26.35 -17.26
N ARG A 30 9.83 27.36 -18.04
CA ARG A 30 9.88 27.28 -19.50
C ARG A 30 11.31 27.14 -20.04
N TRP A 31 12.26 27.82 -19.41
CA TRP A 31 13.69 27.63 -19.74
C TRP A 31 14.16 26.23 -19.39
N ARG A 32 13.66 25.62 -18.30
CA ARG A 32 13.91 24.22 -17.99
C ARG A 32 13.31 23.27 -19.03
N GLU A 33 12.10 23.52 -19.52
CA GLU A 33 11.48 22.75 -20.61
C GLU A 33 12.33 22.83 -21.89
N ILE A 34 12.83 24.01 -22.25
CA ILE A 34 13.74 24.21 -23.39
C ILE A 34 15.02 23.39 -23.18
N TYR A 35 15.64 23.47 -22.01
CA TYR A 35 16.82 22.68 -21.68
C TYR A 35 16.55 21.18 -21.88
N ASN A 36 15.45 20.66 -21.35
CA ASN A 36 15.09 19.25 -21.48
C ASN A 36 14.89 18.85 -22.96
N ALA A 37 14.16 19.65 -23.73
CA ALA A 37 13.91 19.36 -25.13
C ALA A 37 15.20 19.38 -25.99
N VAL A 38 16.13 20.29 -25.71
CA VAL A 38 17.41 20.36 -26.42
C VAL A 38 18.36 19.24 -26.01
N SER A 39 18.48 18.96 -24.70
CA SER A 39 19.30 17.87 -24.17
C SER A 39 18.82 16.50 -24.61
N ASN A 40 17.51 16.31 -24.70
CA ASN A 40 16.90 15.09 -25.19
C ASN A 40 16.91 14.93 -26.74
N SER A 41 17.48 15.88 -27.45
CA SER A 41 17.47 15.91 -28.95
C SER A 41 16.04 15.95 -29.52
N GLU A 42 15.07 16.44 -28.79
CA GLU A 42 13.68 16.66 -29.23
C GLU A 42 13.58 17.97 -30.04
N MET A 43 14.51 18.91 -29.82
CA MET A 43 14.57 20.20 -30.52
C MET A 43 16.00 20.51 -30.99
N PRO A 44 16.17 21.06 -32.20
CA PRO A 44 15.17 21.14 -33.27
C PRO A 44 14.68 19.78 -33.73
N PRO A 45 13.43 19.68 -34.27
CA PRO A 45 12.90 18.41 -34.78
C PRO A 45 13.77 17.87 -35.92
N ALA A 46 13.95 16.57 -35.95
CA ALA A 46 14.85 15.92 -36.91
C ALA A 46 14.32 15.96 -38.38
N ASP A 47 12.99 16.13 -38.52
CA ASP A 47 12.32 16.33 -39.84
C ASP A 47 12.47 17.73 -40.42
N GLU A 48 13.12 18.63 -39.67
CA GLU A 48 13.47 20.00 -40.18
C GLU A 48 15.00 20.15 -40.35
N PRO A 49 15.60 19.48 -41.32
CA PRO A 49 17.07 19.40 -41.47
C PRO A 49 17.74 20.76 -41.68
N GLY A 50 17.01 21.75 -42.19
CA GLY A 50 17.50 23.12 -42.34
C GLY A 50 17.80 23.87 -41.06
N TYR A 51 17.36 23.30 -39.91
CA TYR A 51 17.55 23.86 -38.54
C TYR A 51 18.34 22.93 -37.64
N ALA A 52 18.91 21.83 -38.15
CA ALA A 52 19.65 20.87 -37.33
C ALA A 52 20.83 21.56 -36.63
N LEU A 53 20.98 21.33 -35.33
CA LEU A 53 22.14 21.76 -34.55
C LEU A 53 23.25 20.74 -34.68
N ALA A 54 24.49 21.24 -34.95
CA ALA A 54 25.65 20.39 -34.86
C ALA A 54 25.81 19.87 -33.41
N ASN A 55 26.32 18.66 -33.24
CA ASN A 55 26.44 18.03 -31.90
C ASN A 55 27.24 18.90 -30.92
N ASN A 56 28.30 19.57 -31.38
CA ASN A 56 29.10 20.47 -30.56
C ASN A 56 28.32 21.72 -30.11
N ASP A 57 27.51 22.29 -31.02
CA ASP A 57 26.67 23.45 -30.69
C ASP A 57 25.58 23.07 -29.71
N ARG A 58 24.97 21.91 -29.89
CA ARG A 58 24.00 21.35 -28.98
C ARG A 58 24.62 21.13 -27.59
N ALA A 59 25.77 20.47 -27.50
CA ALA A 59 26.47 20.23 -26.24
C ALA A 59 26.78 21.54 -25.53
N SER A 60 27.38 22.51 -26.26
CA SER A 60 27.70 23.82 -25.68
C SER A 60 26.47 24.58 -25.17
N MET A 61 25.35 24.51 -25.89
CA MET A 61 24.09 25.13 -25.47
C MET A 61 23.52 24.45 -24.20
N VAL A 62 23.56 23.11 -24.18
CA VAL A 62 23.10 22.32 -23.02
C VAL A 62 23.95 22.63 -21.78
N ASP A 63 25.28 22.62 -21.92
CA ASP A 63 26.19 22.92 -20.80
C ASP A 63 25.99 24.34 -20.28
N TRP A 64 25.93 25.34 -21.17
CA TRP A 64 25.71 26.74 -20.76
C TRP A 64 24.35 26.88 -20.05
N LEU A 65 23.27 26.34 -20.63
CA LEU A 65 21.94 26.47 -20.05
C LEU A 65 21.83 25.71 -18.72
N SER A 66 22.50 24.56 -18.59
CA SER A 66 22.61 23.81 -17.35
C SER A 66 23.26 24.63 -16.24
N ASP A 67 24.39 25.27 -16.55
CA ASP A 67 25.13 26.12 -15.62
C ASP A 67 24.28 27.30 -15.13
N GLU A 68 23.63 28.01 -16.06
CA GLU A 68 22.76 29.15 -15.72
C GLU A 68 21.52 28.72 -14.90
N LEU A 69 20.92 27.61 -15.25
CA LEU A 69 19.80 27.02 -14.47
C LEU A 69 20.25 26.59 -13.07
N ASN A 70 21.45 26.02 -12.92
CA ASN A 70 22.01 25.65 -11.63
C ASN A 70 22.32 26.89 -10.75
N LYS A 71 22.92 27.94 -11.31
CA LYS A 71 23.16 29.22 -10.61
C LYS A 71 21.83 29.82 -10.14
N ALA A 72 20.85 29.87 -11.02
CA ALA A 72 19.51 30.36 -10.69
C ALA A 72 18.83 29.55 -9.58
N SER A 73 18.97 28.23 -9.61
CA SER A 73 18.46 27.31 -8.58
C SER A 73 19.04 27.66 -7.20
N LEU A 74 20.36 27.82 -7.10
CA LEU A 74 21.03 28.17 -5.83
C LEU A 74 20.58 29.52 -5.25
N VAL A 75 20.32 30.50 -6.11
CA VAL A 75 19.82 31.82 -5.68
C VAL A 75 18.36 31.73 -5.21
N ARG A 76 17.52 31.04 -5.97
CA ARG A 76 16.09 30.86 -5.64
C ARG A 76 15.87 29.98 -4.41
N ARG A 77 16.79 29.10 -4.07
CA ARG A 77 16.76 28.32 -2.82
C ARG A 77 16.71 29.18 -1.56
N ASN A 78 17.32 30.34 -1.60
CA ASN A 78 17.33 31.28 -0.47
C ASN A 78 16.04 32.11 -0.35
N THR A 79 15.14 32.05 -1.33
CA THR A 79 13.81 32.66 -1.26
C THR A 79 12.86 31.68 -0.55
N LYS A 80 12.30 32.07 0.56
CA LYS A 80 11.65 31.33 1.64
C LYS A 80 10.40 30.46 1.31
N ASP A 81 10.27 29.87 0.15
CA ASP A 81 9.02 29.22 -0.28
C ASP A 81 8.92 27.71 0.05
N HIS A 82 9.76 27.19 0.97
CA HIS A 82 9.93 25.76 1.14
C HIS A 82 9.58 25.24 2.54
N SER A 83 8.36 25.40 2.98
CA SER A 83 7.92 24.82 4.24
C SER A 83 7.42 23.40 4.07
N SER A 84 8.00 22.41 4.81
CA SER A 84 7.44 21.07 4.99
C SER A 84 6.39 21.03 6.10
N PHE A 85 5.87 22.20 6.51
CA PHE A 85 4.79 22.26 7.49
C PHE A 85 3.51 21.73 6.89
N ARG A 86 3.09 20.57 7.40
CA ARG A 86 1.88 19.89 6.96
C ARG A 86 1.24 19.09 8.07
N ARG A 87 -0.05 18.78 7.95
CA ARG A 87 -0.66 17.77 8.80
C ARG A 87 -0.26 16.36 8.36
N LEU A 88 -0.46 15.42 9.26
CA LEU A 88 -0.42 14.00 8.91
C LEU A 88 -1.52 13.69 7.87
N THR A 89 -1.20 12.85 6.89
CA THR A 89 -2.22 12.26 6.01
C THR A 89 -3.12 11.32 6.79
N LYS A 90 -4.24 10.91 6.18
CA LYS A 90 -5.14 9.91 6.75
C LYS A 90 -4.38 8.62 7.15
N TYR A 91 -3.53 8.10 6.26
CA TYR A 91 -2.79 6.87 6.53
C TYR A 91 -1.69 7.07 7.58
N GLU A 92 -0.98 8.21 7.60
CA GLU A 92 0.02 8.52 8.63
C GLU A 92 -0.63 8.68 10.01
N TYR A 93 -1.78 9.35 10.09
CA TYR A 93 -2.55 9.47 11.32
C TYR A 93 -3.05 8.11 11.81
N ASP A 94 -3.54 7.26 10.91
CA ASP A 94 -4.01 5.91 11.22
C ASP A 94 -2.88 5.06 11.80
N TYR A 95 -1.73 5.01 11.13
CA TYR A 95 -0.56 4.28 11.61
C TYR A 95 0.03 4.86 12.90
N ALA A 96 0.01 6.18 13.05
CA ALA A 96 0.44 6.83 14.30
C ALA A 96 -0.43 6.40 15.49
N LEU A 97 -1.75 6.33 15.33
CA LEU A 97 -2.66 5.81 16.36
C LEU A 97 -2.43 4.33 16.65
N GLN A 98 -2.25 3.51 15.60
CA GLN A 98 -1.98 2.08 15.75
C GLN A 98 -0.70 1.85 16.56
N ASP A 99 0.39 2.52 16.20
CA ASP A 99 1.69 2.34 16.86
C ASP A 99 1.69 2.91 18.29
N LEU A 100 1.05 4.06 18.50
CA LEU A 100 0.95 4.70 19.82
C LEU A 100 0.15 3.85 20.81
N LEU A 101 -0.96 3.28 20.35
CA LEU A 101 -1.94 2.58 21.18
C LEU A 101 -1.77 1.05 21.16
N GLY A 102 -0.91 0.52 20.31
CA GLY A 102 -0.69 -0.92 20.14
C GLY A 102 -1.86 -1.64 19.47
N LEU A 103 -2.59 -0.98 18.58
CA LEU A 103 -3.74 -1.53 17.87
C LEU A 103 -3.33 -1.99 16.46
N SER A 104 -3.81 -3.14 16.01
CA SER A 104 -3.38 -3.80 14.75
C SER A 104 -4.33 -3.57 13.56
N TYR A 105 -5.30 -2.68 13.68
CA TYR A 105 -6.35 -2.44 12.67
C TYR A 105 -6.57 -0.95 12.43
N SER A 106 -7.16 -0.60 11.28
CA SER A 106 -7.40 0.78 10.88
C SER A 106 -8.48 1.46 11.73
N LEU A 107 -8.21 2.69 12.12
CA LEU A 107 -9.06 3.53 12.97
C LEU A 107 -9.61 4.75 12.23
N ALA A 108 -8.90 5.20 11.18
CA ALA A 108 -9.16 6.45 10.47
C ALA A 108 -10.07 6.33 9.22
N ASN A 109 -10.78 5.21 9.03
CA ASN A 109 -11.58 4.92 7.83
C ASN A 109 -12.62 6.02 7.51
N ARG A 110 -13.11 6.74 8.52
CA ARG A 110 -14.11 7.81 8.37
C ARG A 110 -13.53 9.15 7.89
N LEU A 111 -12.22 9.31 7.88
CA LEU A 111 -11.62 10.52 7.30
C LEU A 111 -11.75 10.49 5.77
N PRO A 112 -12.01 11.64 5.15
CA PRO A 112 -12.05 11.74 3.70
C PRO A 112 -10.68 11.41 3.09
N PRO A 113 -10.64 10.95 1.82
CA PRO A 113 -9.38 10.77 1.11
C PRO A 113 -8.72 12.13 0.83
N GLU A 114 -7.39 12.14 0.77
CA GLU A 114 -6.63 13.31 0.34
C GLU A 114 -6.59 13.43 -1.19
N SER A 115 -6.48 14.68 -1.64
CA SER A 115 -6.13 15.00 -3.02
C SER A 115 -4.67 14.64 -3.31
N VAL A 116 -4.32 14.53 -4.59
CA VAL A 116 -2.96 14.25 -5.05
C VAL A 116 -2.37 15.47 -5.75
N THR A 117 -1.05 15.69 -5.59
CA THR A 117 -0.30 16.72 -6.32
C THR A 117 -0.11 16.31 -7.79
N GLU A 118 0.47 17.21 -8.59
CA GLU A 118 0.91 16.87 -9.96
C GLU A 118 1.92 15.72 -9.98
N ASP A 119 2.80 15.66 -8.98
CA ASP A 119 3.73 14.55 -8.77
C ASP A 119 3.06 13.23 -8.37
N GLY A 120 1.81 13.29 -7.93
CA GLY A 120 0.99 12.14 -7.55
C GLY A 120 0.99 11.84 -6.06
N PHE A 121 1.61 12.70 -5.21
CA PHE A 121 1.71 12.45 -3.78
C PHE A 121 0.58 13.12 -2.98
N LYS A 122 0.12 12.39 -1.95
CA LYS A 122 -0.93 12.81 -1.02
C LYS A 122 -0.37 13.53 0.21
N ASN A 123 0.91 13.34 0.50
CA ASN A 123 1.57 13.87 1.69
C ASN A 123 2.14 15.28 1.50
N SER A 124 1.64 16.03 0.54
CA SER A 124 2.14 17.36 0.22
C SER A 124 1.57 18.45 1.14
N SER A 125 2.44 19.34 1.62
CA SER A 125 2.10 20.50 2.44
C SER A 125 1.10 21.46 1.77
N GLU A 126 1.05 21.52 0.44
CA GLU A 126 0.13 22.38 -0.31
C GLU A 126 -1.33 21.95 -0.20
N LEU A 127 -1.58 20.64 -0.04
CA LEU A 127 -2.92 20.06 -0.10
C LEU A 127 -3.50 19.71 1.27
N LEU A 128 -2.66 19.63 2.31
CA LEU A 128 -3.05 19.11 3.62
C LEU A 128 -3.57 20.21 4.56
N GLN A 129 -4.69 20.82 4.19
CA GLN A 129 -5.44 21.74 5.05
C GLN A 129 -6.45 20.99 5.92
N ILE A 130 -6.91 21.60 7.01
CA ILE A 130 -7.88 21.03 7.94
C ILE A 130 -9.14 21.93 8.00
N SER A 131 -10.30 21.31 7.93
CA SER A 131 -11.58 21.97 8.17
C SER A 131 -12.08 21.73 9.60
N THR A 132 -13.02 22.54 10.08
CA THR A 132 -13.65 22.34 11.40
C THR A 132 -14.27 20.94 11.54
N MET A 133 -14.96 20.47 10.49
CA MET A 133 -15.55 19.12 10.49
C MET A 133 -14.49 18.00 10.61
N GLN A 134 -13.34 18.18 9.97
CA GLN A 134 -12.24 17.22 10.11
C GLN A 134 -11.67 17.24 11.52
N PHE A 135 -11.58 18.39 12.18
CA PHE A 135 -11.09 18.49 13.54
C PHE A 135 -11.98 17.69 14.53
N GLU A 136 -13.29 17.81 14.41
CA GLU A 136 -14.24 17.01 15.21
C GLU A 136 -14.07 15.51 14.92
N ALA A 137 -13.91 15.14 13.65
CA ALA A 137 -13.69 13.76 13.26
C ALA A 137 -12.39 13.19 13.86
N TYR A 138 -11.30 13.96 13.90
CA TYR A 138 -10.05 13.54 14.54
C TYR A 138 -10.24 13.25 16.05
N ARG A 139 -10.95 14.12 16.78
CA ARG A 139 -11.22 13.90 18.20
C ARG A 139 -12.08 12.66 18.43
N ASP A 140 -13.12 12.45 17.62
CA ASP A 140 -13.99 11.27 17.73
C ASP A 140 -13.26 9.97 17.43
N ILE A 141 -12.37 9.98 16.45
CA ILE A 141 -11.52 8.83 16.11
C ILE A 141 -10.56 8.55 17.27
N ALA A 142 -9.89 9.58 17.79
CA ALA A 142 -8.98 9.47 18.91
C ALA A 142 -9.66 8.88 20.16
N LEU A 143 -10.85 9.37 20.49
CA LEU A 143 -11.63 8.87 21.63
C LEU A 143 -12.01 7.40 21.45
N ARG A 144 -12.48 7.01 20.27
CA ARG A 144 -12.79 5.60 19.98
C ARG A 144 -11.56 4.72 20.02
N ALA A 145 -10.42 5.20 19.50
CA ALA A 145 -9.16 4.48 19.53
C ALA A 145 -8.68 4.22 20.97
N LEU A 146 -8.75 5.24 21.83
CA LEU A 146 -8.40 5.11 23.24
C LEU A 146 -9.34 4.18 23.98
N LYS A 147 -10.67 4.26 23.77
CA LYS A 147 -11.64 3.33 24.35
C LYS A 147 -11.43 1.88 23.93
N ARG A 148 -10.87 1.65 22.74
CA ARG A 148 -10.49 0.30 22.28
C ARG A 148 -9.16 -0.18 22.87
N ALA A 149 -8.24 0.75 23.14
CA ALA A 149 -6.94 0.43 23.72
C ALA A 149 -6.99 0.23 25.25
N THR A 150 -8.00 0.80 25.90
CA THR A 150 -8.14 0.80 27.36
C THR A 150 -9.31 -0.07 27.83
N VAL A 151 -9.29 -0.43 29.09
CA VAL A 151 -10.38 -1.15 29.77
C VAL A 151 -10.70 -0.43 31.07
N SER A 152 -11.97 -0.50 31.48
CA SER A 152 -12.45 0.04 32.76
C SER A 152 -12.75 -1.10 33.73
N GLY A 153 -12.31 -0.93 34.98
CA GLY A 153 -12.52 -1.87 36.08
C GLY A 153 -11.57 -3.05 36.13
N ASP A 154 -11.53 -3.69 37.27
CA ASP A 154 -10.54 -4.73 37.62
C ASP A 154 -10.92 -6.13 37.10
N ARG A 155 -12.20 -6.34 36.74
CA ARG A 155 -12.71 -7.65 36.35
C ARG A 155 -12.64 -7.84 34.85
N ARG A 156 -11.95 -8.91 34.43
CA ARG A 156 -11.93 -9.37 33.02
C ARG A 156 -13.35 -9.74 32.56
N PRO A 157 -13.84 -9.23 31.40
CA PRO A 157 -15.10 -9.66 30.83
C PRO A 157 -15.12 -11.16 30.54
N GLU A 158 -16.29 -11.79 30.70
CA GLU A 158 -16.47 -13.19 30.35
C GLU A 158 -16.37 -13.36 28.83
N ALA A 159 -15.54 -14.29 28.38
CA ALA A 159 -15.35 -14.59 26.97
C ALA A 159 -16.27 -15.74 26.54
N VAL A 160 -16.87 -15.59 25.38
CA VAL A 160 -17.49 -16.70 24.65
C VAL A 160 -16.39 -17.47 23.95
N THR A 161 -16.24 -18.76 24.25
CA THR A 161 -15.16 -19.58 23.69
C THR A 161 -15.74 -20.83 23.03
N TYR A 162 -15.32 -21.08 21.78
CA TYR A 162 -15.58 -22.33 21.07
C TYR A 162 -14.27 -23.09 20.94
N GLN A 163 -14.27 -24.36 21.33
CA GLN A 163 -13.14 -25.26 21.19
C GLN A 163 -13.60 -26.49 20.41
N ILE A 164 -13.01 -26.71 19.24
CA ILE A 164 -13.43 -27.72 18.29
C ILE A 164 -12.25 -28.66 18.03
N SER A 165 -12.32 -29.86 18.58
CA SER A 165 -11.35 -30.95 18.36
C SER A 165 -11.88 -31.91 17.32
N MET A 166 -11.13 -32.19 16.27
CA MET A 166 -11.53 -33.11 15.21
C MET A 166 -11.64 -34.53 15.72
N ARG A 167 -10.86 -34.91 16.74
CA ARG A 167 -11.03 -36.20 17.44
C ARG A 167 -12.42 -36.35 18.07
N GLN A 168 -12.85 -35.34 18.82
CA GLN A 168 -14.19 -35.36 19.44
C GLN A 168 -15.31 -35.40 18.40
N GLU A 169 -15.12 -34.74 17.25
CA GLU A 169 -16.13 -34.78 16.18
C GLU A 169 -16.18 -36.14 15.51
N LEU A 170 -15.03 -36.84 15.34
CA LEU A 170 -15.00 -38.20 14.86
C LEU A 170 -15.73 -39.16 15.83
N GLU A 171 -15.47 -39.09 17.12
CA GLU A 171 -16.14 -39.88 18.18
C GLU A 171 -17.66 -39.66 18.18
N LYS A 172 -18.12 -38.39 18.07
CA LYS A 172 -19.55 -38.07 17.96
C LYS A 172 -20.19 -38.63 16.68
N ALA A 173 -19.44 -38.60 15.57
CA ALA A 173 -19.94 -39.11 14.29
C ALA A 173 -20.06 -40.63 14.31
N THR A 174 -19.08 -41.37 14.90
CA THR A 174 -19.07 -42.82 15.07
C THR A 174 -20.18 -43.27 15.97
N ALA A 175 -20.37 -42.67 17.16
CA ALA A 175 -21.45 -42.99 18.09
C ALA A 175 -22.86 -42.79 17.49
N LYS A 176 -23.01 -41.79 16.58
CA LYS A 176 -24.27 -41.61 15.82
C LYS A 176 -24.49 -42.65 14.74
N LYS A 177 -23.41 -43.20 14.16
CA LYS A 177 -23.48 -44.27 13.16
C LYS A 177 -23.93 -45.57 13.80
N ASP A 178 -23.36 -45.93 14.92
CA ASP A 178 -23.73 -47.13 15.71
C ASP A 178 -25.20 -47.10 16.20
N SER A 179 -25.71 -45.91 16.56
CA SER A 179 -27.10 -45.71 16.92
C SER A 179 -28.09 -45.72 15.72
N LYS A 180 -27.62 -45.49 14.48
CA LYS A 180 -28.44 -45.48 13.26
C LYS A 180 -28.40 -46.78 12.47
N GLU A 181 -27.39 -47.62 12.62
CA GLU A 181 -27.35 -48.95 12.00
C GLU A 181 -28.40 -49.90 12.58
N ALA A 182 -29.00 -49.57 13.75
CA ALA A 182 -30.24 -50.22 14.23
C ALA A 182 -31.48 -49.88 13.39
N VAL A 183 -31.43 -48.98 12.42
CA VAL A 183 -32.57 -48.57 11.56
C VAL A 183 -32.15 -48.43 10.09
N LYS A 184 -32.22 -49.54 9.37
CA LYS A 184 -32.31 -49.76 7.91
C LYS A 184 -31.30 -49.06 6.99
N GLY A 185 -30.62 -49.93 6.24
CA GLY A 185 -29.76 -49.64 5.11
C GLY A 185 -30.24 -48.59 4.11
N LYS A 186 -29.35 -47.73 3.74
CA LYS A 186 -29.38 -46.92 2.50
C LYS A 186 -28.03 -46.95 1.81
N LYS A 187 -28.16 -47.23 0.50
CA LYS A 187 -27.16 -47.38 -0.54
C LYS A 187 -25.95 -46.47 -0.47
N ASN A 188 -24.79 -47.04 -0.82
CA ASN A 188 -23.53 -46.41 -1.12
C ASN A 188 -23.68 -45.07 -1.87
N ALA A 189 -23.50 -43.97 -1.20
CA ALA A 189 -23.22 -42.70 -1.86
C ALA A 189 -21.77 -42.78 -2.37
N LYS A 190 -21.56 -42.67 -3.66
CA LYS A 190 -20.25 -42.47 -4.25
C LYS A 190 -19.64 -41.24 -3.59
N THR A 191 -18.58 -41.43 -2.81
CA THR A 191 -17.77 -40.33 -2.24
C THR A 191 -17.19 -39.51 -3.39
N SER A 192 -17.65 -38.30 -3.53
CA SER A 192 -17.04 -37.34 -4.44
C SER A 192 -15.60 -37.06 -3.95
N LYS A 193 -14.61 -37.11 -4.81
CA LYS A 193 -13.20 -36.79 -4.51
C LYS A 193 -13.00 -35.37 -3.94
N ASN A 194 -14.02 -34.52 -3.89
CA ASN A 194 -14.02 -33.12 -3.40
C ASN A 194 -14.75 -32.96 -2.06
N GLN A 195 -15.09 -34.03 -1.36
CA GLN A 195 -15.84 -33.93 -0.10
C GLN A 195 -14.85 -33.81 1.06
N GLN A 196 -15.14 -32.87 2.01
CA GLN A 196 -14.44 -32.79 3.27
C GLN A 196 -14.49 -34.11 4.04
N GLN A 197 -13.39 -34.50 4.67
CA GLN A 197 -13.30 -35.78 5.37
C GLN A 197 -12.60 -35.57 6.71
N LEU A 198 -13.13 -36.21 7.76
CA LEU A 198 -12.40 -36.50 8.98
C LEU A 198 -11.56 -37.74 8.72
N LEU A 199 -10.27 -37.65 8.93
CA LEU A 199 -9.30 -38.73 8.75
C LEU A 199 -8.55 -38.99 10.06
N ASP A 200 -8.55 -40.21 10.51
CA ASP A 200 -7.58 -40.68 11.50
C ASP A 200 -6.31 -41.14 10.77
N GLN A 201 -5.24 -40.37 10.89
CA GLN A 201 -3.96 -40.63 10.21
C GLN A 201 -3.24 -41.89 10.71
N GLN A 202 -3.57 -42.39 11.92
CA GLN A 202 -3.00 -43.61 12.48
C GLN A 202 -3.70 -44.89 11.98
N THR A 203 -5.04 -44.84 11.94
CA THR A 203 -5.83 -46.01 11.53
C THR A 203 -6.18 -46.03 10.05
N GLY A 204 -6.08 -44.88 9.36
CA GLY A 204 -6.52 -44.67 8.00
C GLY A 204 -8.06 -44.61 7.84
N GLU A 205 -8.81 -44.63 8.97
CA GLU A 205 -10.25 -44.53 8.92
C GLU A 205 -10.66 -43.11 8.49
N SER A 206 -11.55 -43.02 7.51
CA SER A 206 -12.07 -41.72 7.05
C SER A 206 -13.59 -41.70 7.04
N ILE A 207 -14.17 -40.59 7.47
CA ILE A 207 -15.61 -40.38 7.48
C ILE A 207 -15.88 -39.05 6.74
N PRO A 208 -16.83 -39.02 5.78
CA PRO A 208 -17.29 -37.79 5.18
C PRO A 208 -17.75 -36.81 6.24
N PHE A 209 -17.13 -35.60 6.28
CA PHE A 209 -17.57 -34.56 7.19
C PHE A 209 -18.80 -33.86 6.60
N PRO A 210 -19.85 -33.59 7.37
CA PRO A 210 -21.05 -32.98 6.82
C PRO A 210 -20.73 -31.60 6.23
N ALA A 211 -20.92 -31.46 4.94
CA ALA A 211 -20.72 -30.22 4.19
C ALA A 211 -21.71 -29.11 4.59
N VAL A 212 -22.68 -29.40 5.43
CA VAL A 212 -23.77 -28.52 5.80
C VAL A 212 -23.80 -28.31 7.31
N LYS A 213 -23.63 -27.04 7.70
CA LYS A 213 -23.92 -26.48 9.01
C LYS A 213 -23.37 -27.28 10.21
N PHE A 214 -22.14 -27.06 10.56
CA PHE A 214 -21.58 -27.50 11.82
C PHE A 214 -21.83 -26.42 12.88
N ALA A 215 -22.55 -26.74 13.94
CA ALA A 215 -22.97 -25.79 14.99
C ALA A 215 -22.28 -26.15 16.33
N PRO A 216 -21.04 -25.73 16.55
CA PRO A 216 -20.37 -25.93 17.84
C PRO A 216 -21.12 -25.14 18.92
N LYS A 217 -21.10 -25.63 20.16
CA LYS A 217 -21.62 -24.88 21.31
C LYS A 217 -20.48 -24.16 22.01
N PRO A 218 -20.73 -22.95 22.52
CA PRO A 218 -19.72 -22.27 23.33
C PRO A 218 -19.49 -23.02 24.65
N ASN A 219 -18.24 -23.06 25.07
CA ASN A 219 -17.89 -23.63 26.38
C ASN A 219 -18.19 -22.61 27.48
N ALA A 220 -18.69 -23.09 28.61
CA ALA A 220 -18.91 -22.25 29.81
C ALA A 220 -17.58 -21.75 30.40
N VAL A 221 -16.53 -22.57 30.33
CA VAL A 221 -15.15 -22.24 30.73
C VAL A 221 -14.21 -22.73 29.62
N ALA A 222 -13.25 -21.90 29.25
CA ALA A 222 -12.23 -22.30 28.27
C ALA A 222 -11.38 -23.45 28.84
N GLY A 223 -11.38 -24.60 28.17
CA GLY A 223 -10.50 -25.72 28.48
C GLY A 223 -9.06 -25.46 28.05
N GLN A 224 -8.13 -26.33 28.46
CA GLN A 224 -6.77 -26.30 27.96
C GLN A 224 -6.74 -26.70 26.48
N THR A 225 -5.81 -26.10 25.72
CA THR A 225 -5.55 -26.51 24.34
C THR A 225 -5.10 -27.96 24.31
N PRO A 226 -5.76 -28.87 23.60
CA PRO A 226 -5.36 -30.27 23.54
C PRO A 226 -4.04 -30.46 22.81
N ASP A 227 -3.35 -31.58 23.10
CA ASP A 227 -2.20 -32.00 22.32
C ASP A 227 -2.56 -32.24 20.84
N VAL A 228 -1.58 -32.24 19.95
CA VAL A 228 -1.76 -32.52 18.53
C VAL A 228 -2.44 -33.88 18.36
N SER A 229 -3.51 -33.90 17.60
CA SER A 229 -4.29 -35.12 17.35
C SER A 229 -3.99 -35.72 15.99
N PRO A 230 -3.87 -37.06 15.85
CA PRO A 230 -3.81 -37.69 14.53
C PRO A 230 -5.14 -37.64 13.77
N VAL A 231 -6.25 -37.28 14.44
CA VAL A 231 -7.55 -37.09 13.78
C VAL A 231 -7.63 -35.67 13.26
N VAL A 232 -7.78 -35.52 11.93
CA VAL A 232 -7.73 -34.26 11.21
C VAL A 232 -8.93 -34.11 10.27
N LEU A 233 -9.30 -32.87 10.01
CA LEU A 233 -10.15 -32.50 8.90
C LEU A 233 -9.28 -32.24 7.67
N LEU A 234 -9.53 -32.98 6.59
CA LEU A 234 -8.98 -32.67 5.27
C LEU A 234 -9.92 -31.70 4.55
N LEU A 235 -9.47 -30.46 4.37
CA LEU A 235 -10.19 -29.40 3.68
C LEU A 235 -9.58 -29.20 2.28
N PRO A 236 -10.23 -29.69 1.21
CA PRO A 236 -9.70 -29.61 -0.15
C PRO A 236 -9.57 -28.17 -0.67
N SER A 237 -8.75 -27.99 -1.71
CA SER A 237 -8.67 -26.72 -2.47
C SER A 237 -10.06 -26.26 -2.92
N SER A 238 -10.28 -24.94 -2.86
CA SER A 238 -11.56 -24.30 -3.24
C SER A 238 -12.75 -24.79 -2.43
N SER A 239 -12.55 -25.16 -1.16
CA SER A 239 -13.61 -25.58 -0.24
C SER A 239 -13.56 -24.80 1.07
N GLU A 240 -14.62 -24.92 1.88
CA GLU A 240 -14.73 -24.22 3.15
C GLU A 240 -15.35 -25.08 4.26
N LEU A 241 -14.87 -24.89 5.48
CA LEU A 241 -15.54 -25.33 6.69
C LEU A 241 -16.43 -24.20 7.21
N LYS A 242 -17.73 -24.42 7.26
CA LYS A 242 -18.71 -23.46 7.76
C LYS A 242 -19.12 -23.79 9.20
N LEU A 243 -18.83 -22.88 10.12
CA LEU A 243 -19.17 -22.98 11.54
C LEU A 243 -20.36 -22.07 11.85
N ASP A 244 -21.41 -22.63 12.39
CA ASP A 244 -22.56 -21.86 12.89
C ASP A 244 -22.29 -21.45 14.34
N LEU A 245 -22.01 -20.16 14.55
CA LEU A 245 -21.73 -19.59 15.87
C LEU A 245 -23.00 -19.08 16.57
N ASP A 246 -24.20 -19.31 15.95
CA ASP A 246 -25.47 -18.76 16.42
C ASP A 246 -25.34 -17.22 16.62
N ARG A 247 -25.76 -16.70 17.76
CA ARG A 247 -25.77 -15.27 18.13
C ARG A 247 -24.87 -14.94 19.33
N PHE A 248 -24.01 -15.88 19.72
CA PHE A 248 -23.30 -15.79 21.00
C PHE A 248 -22.09 -14.86 20.97
N LEU A 249 -21.61 -14.45 19.80
CA LEU A 249 -20.51 -13.49 19.72
C LEU A 249 -20.93 -12.14 20.31
N PRO A 250 -20.07 -11.47 21.11
CA PRO A 250 -20.32 -10.13 21.63
C PRO A 250 -20.38 -9.10 20.49
N ASP A 251 -20.96 -7.93 20.77
CA ASP A 251 -21.07 -6.84 19.79
C ASP A 251 -19.73 -6.15 19.52
N GLU A 252 -18.88 -6.10 20.54
CA GLU A 252 -17.62 -5.37 20.54
C GLU A 252 -16.50 -6.23 21.12
N GLY A 253 -15.27 -5.76 20.94
CA GLY A 253 -14.08 -6.44 21.41
C GLY A 253 -13.37 -7.21 20.29
N ASN A 254 -12.17 -7.68 20.60
CA ASN A 254 -11.38 -8.48 19.68
C ASN A 254 -11.82 -9.94 19.73
N MET A 255 -12.14 -10.52 18.57
CA MET A 255 -12.34 -11.95 18.42
C MET A 255 -11.03 -12.58 17.93
N ARG A 256 -10.49 -13.55 18.66
CA ARG A 256 -9.37 -14.36 18.21
C ARG A 256 -9.86 -15.70 17.68
N VAL A 257 -9.50 -16.00 16.42
CA VAL A 257 -9.68 -17.31 15.81
C VAL A 257 -8.30 -17.93 15.67
N ARG A 258 -8.11 -19.11 16.27
CA ARG A 258 -6.89 -19.91 16.20
C ARG A 258 -7.20 -21.19 15.45
N VAL A 259 -6.48 -21.43 14.37
CA VAL A 259 -6.60 -22.67 13.57
C VAL A 259 -5.27 -23.39 13.63
N ARG A 260 -5.25 -24.60 14.25
CA ARG A 260 -4.05 -25.44 14.19
C ARG A 260 -4.10 -26.26 12.92
N VAL A 261 -3.17 -25.96 12.02
CA VAL A 261 -3.25 -26.40 10.62
C VAL A 261 -1.89 -26.71 10.03
N GLY A 262 -1.85 -27.73 9.20
CA GLY A 262 -0.75 -28.06 8.31
C GLY A 262 -1.22 -28.21 6.87
N ARG A 263 -0.30 -28.43 5.95
CA ARG A 263 -0.55 -28.70 4.54
C ARG A 263 -0.32 -30.17 4.21
N SER A 264 -1.03 -30.71 3.24
CA SER A 264 -0.92 -32.11 2.85
C SER A 264 0.30 -32.44 1.99
N THR A 265 0.97 -31.45 1.43
CA THR A 265 2.17 -31.64 0.59
C THR A 265 3.46 -31.54 1.39
N MET A 266 4.42 -32.36 1.05
CA MET A 266 5.80 -32.27 1.57
C MET A 266 6.71 -31.35 0.73
N ASN A 267 6.22 -30.91 -0.45
CA ASN A 267 6.97 -30.00 -1.31
C ASN A 267 7.06 -28.61 -0.65
N PRO A 268 8.28 -28.09 -0.34
CA PRO A 268 8.46 -26.80 0.33
C PRO A 268 7.98 -25.61 -0.50
N GLU A 269 7.85 -25.77 -1.82
CA GLU A 269 7.42 -24.71 -2.74
C GLU A 269 5.88 -24.64 -2.91
N GLU A 270 5.13 -25.59 -2.34
CA GLU A 270 3.68 -25.67 -2.45
C GLU A 270 3.00 -25.29 -1.15
N PHE A 271 2.20 -24.24 -1.17
CA PHE A 271 1.52 -23.70 0.01
C PHE A 271 0.01 -23.71 -0.18
N ALA A 272 -0.71 -24.30 0.75
CA ALA A 272 -2.15 -24.10 0.85
C ALA A 272 -2.46 -22.70 1.40
N SER A 273 -3.59 -22.12 1.00
CA SER A 273 -3.97 -20.74 1.34
C SER A 273 -5.20 -20.73 2.22
N LEU A 274 -5.08 -20.15 3.40
CA LEU A 274 -6.12 -20.05 4.42
C LEU A 274 -6.73 -18.65 4.46
N ARG A 275 -8.08 -18.57 4.42
CA ARG A 275 -8.86 -17.32 4.52
C ARG A 275 -9.98 -17.50 5.53
N LEU A 276 -10.33 -16.40 6.23
CA LEU A 276 -11.53 -16.34 7.06
C LEU A 276 -12.60 -15.44 6.44
N MET A 277 -13.86 -15.87 6.54
CA MET A 277 -15.01 -15.10 6.12
C MET A 277 -16.12 -15.19 7.18
N LEU A 278 -16.89 -14.12 7.37
CA LEU A 278 -18.10 -14.10 8.18
C LEU A 278 -19.32 -13.91 7.27
N SER A 279 -20.41 -14.61 7.59
CA SER A 279 -21.67 -14.45 6.87
C SER A 279 -22.88 -14.54 7.78
N ALA A 280 -24.02 -14.03 7.31
CA ALA A 280 -25.32 -14.26 7.89
C ALA A 280 -26.37 -14.55 6.82
N HIS A 281 -27.30 -15.47 7.13
CA HIS A 281 -28.47 -15.76 6.32
C HIS A 281 -29.72 -15.49 7.16
N THR A 282 -30.32 -14.35 6.94
CA THR A 282 -31.36 -13.79 7.82
C THR A 282 -32.78 -14.21 7.40
N SER A 283 -32.95 -14.90 6.31
CA SER A 283 -34.26 -15.23 5.69
C SER A 283 -35.03 -14.01 5.18
N ASN A 284 -34.34 -12.89 5.00
CA ASN A 284 -34.79 -11.68 4.32
C ASN A 284 -33.59 -11.06 3.54
N ASP A 285 -33.75 -9.83 3.06
CA ASP A 285 -32.73 -9.20 2.22
C ASP A 285 -31.45 -8.74 2.96
N ALA A 286 -31.35 -8.94 4.27
CA ALA A 286 -30.17 -8.57 5.06
C ALA A 286 -29.08 -9.67 5.11
N ASN A 287 -28.97 -10.48 4.08
CA ASN A 287 -27.90 -11.46 3.94
C ASN A 287 -26.59 -10.78 3.59
N PHE A 288 -25.48 -11.26 4.14
CA PHE A 288 -24.14 -10.78 3.78
C PHE A 288 -23.11 -11.91 3.84
N SER A 289 -21.97 -11.65 3.19
CA SER A 289 -20.77 -12.48 3.23
C SER A 289 -19.57 -11.56 3.10
N GLN A 290 -18.67 -11.56 4.07
CA GLN A 290 -17.53 -10.64 4.15
C GLN A 290 -16.26 -11.40 4.54
N VAL A 291 -15.17 -11.17 3.80
CA VAL A 291 -13.82 -11.60 4.20
C VAL A 291 -13.41 -10.78 5.42
N ILE A 292 -12.98 -11.46 6.48
CA ILE A 292 -12.59 -10.84 7.75
C ILE A 292 -11.10 -11.01 8.07
N SER A 293 -10.38 -11.89 7.36
CA SER A 293 -8.92 -11.92 7.40
C SER A 293 -8.36 -10.74 6.59
N GLN A 294 -7.35 -10.06 7.13
CA GLN A 294 -6.71 -8.93 6.44
C GLN A 294 -6.05 -9.35 5.11
N ARG A 295 -5.58 -10.59 5.02
CA ARG A 295 -4.96 -11.21 3.86
C ARG A 295 -5.13 -12.72 3.88
N ASP A 296 -4.86 -13.34 2.77
CA ASP A 296 -4.74 -14.79 2.68
C ASP A 296 -3.42 -15.26 3.29
N ILE A 297 -3.46 -16.29 4.11
CA ILE A 297 -2.30 -16.76 4.85
C ILE A 297 -1.76 -18.04 4.21
N PRO A 298 -0.48 -18.08 3.80
CA PRO A 298 0.15 -19.31 3.35
C PRO A 298 0.36 -20.26 4.53
N VAL A 299 -0.08 -21.50 4.39
CA VAL A 299 0.16 -22.55 5.39
C VAL A 299 1.49 -23.23 5.08
N THR A 300 2.50 -22.93 5.90
CA THR A 300 3.87 -23.44 5.74
C THR A 300 4.11 -24.71 6.54
N ALA A 301 3.41 -24.88 7.66
CA ALA A 301 3.51 -26.03 8.52
C ALA A 301 3.13 -27.34 7.80
N SER A 302 3.80 -28.44 8.12
CA SER A 302 3.45 -29.76 7.61
C SER A 302 2.26 -30.36 8.36
N ALA A 303 1.62 -31.38 7.78
CA ALA A 303 0.55 -32.11 8.45
C ALA A 303 1.02 -32.85 9.71
N GLU A 304 2.32 -33.24 9.77
CA GLU A 304 2.93 -33.92 10.91
C GLU A 304 3.22 -32.99 12.08
N ASN A 305 3.54 -31.73 11.76
CA ASN A 305 3.86 -30.68 12.74
C ASN A 305 2.98 -29.43 12.47
N PRO A 306 1.67 -29.52 12.74
CA PRO A 306 0.75 -28.41 12.50
C PRO A 306 1.02 -27.25 13.46
N GLU A 307 0.87 -26.03 12.98
CA GLU A 307 1.06 -24.80 13.75
C GLU A 307 -0.23 -24.01 13.88
N PHE A 308 -0.31 -23.16 14.91
CA PHE A 308 -1.43 -22.24 15.06
C PHE A 308 -1.29 -21.02 14.15
N ILE A 309 -2.27 -20.81 13.31
CA ILE A 309 -2.49 -19.53 12.63
C ILE A 309 -3.55 -18.77 13.42
N ASN A 310 -3.20 -17.54 13.83
CA ASN A 310 -4.07 -16.69 14.64
C ASN A 310 -4.63 -15.55 13.76
N PHE A 311 -5.92 -15.29 13.94
CA PHE A 311 -6.61 -14.16 13.31
C PHE A 311 -7.25 -13.32 14.43
N ASP A 312 -6.93 -12.04 14.47
CA ASP A 312 -7.54 -11.08 15.37
C ASP A 312 -8.51 -10.18 14.58
N VAL A 313 -9.77 -10.21 14.95
CA VAL A 313 -10.84 -9.52 14.23
C VAL A 313 -11.61 -8.64 15.20
N GLN A 314 -11.64 -7.33 14.93
CA GLN A 314 -12.42 -6.39 15.73
C GLN A 314 -13.90 -6.49 15.36
N LEU A 315 -14.73 -6.99 16.28
CA LEU A 315 -16.14 -7.28 16.01
C LEU A 315 -16.97 -6.04 15.64
N SER A 316 -16.61 -4.86 16.16
CA SER A 316 -17.28 -3.60 15.81
C SER A 316 -16.96 -3.07 14.42
N ASP A 317 -15.94 -3.62 13.74
CA ASP A 317 -15.49 -3.13 12.43
C ASP A 317 -15.99 -4.01 11.26
N ILE A 318 -16.63 -5.13 11.56
CA ILE A 318 -17.20 -6.04 10.59
C ILE A 318 -18.73 -5.96 10.58
N GLN A 319 -19.31 -6.32 9.43
CA GLN A 319 -20.76 -6.42 9.33
C GLN A 319 -21.29 -7.56 10.21
N ARG A 320 -22.28 -7.25 11.01
CA ARG A 320 -22.92 -8.20 11.94
C ARG A 320 -24.38 -8.43 11.54
N ASN A 321 -24.93 -9.58 11.91
CA ASN A 321 -26.34 -9.87 11.69
C ASN A 321 -27.21 -8.83 12.46
N PRO A 322 -28.03 -8.01 11.77
CA PRO A 322 -28.84 -6.99 12.44
C PRO A 322 -29.90 -7.58 13.39
N PHE A 323 -30.25 -8.84 13.21
CA PHE A 323 -31.27 -9.54 13.99
C PHE A 323 -30.74 -10.39 15.13
N ARG A 324 -29.41 -10.43 15.36
CA ARG A 324 -28.76 -11.25 16.40
C ARG A 324 -29.29 -11.01 17.83
N LYS A 325 -29.85 -9.82 18.11
CA LYS A 325 -30.41 -9.45 19.41
C LYS A 325 -31.90 -9.78 19.58
N LEU A 326 -32.58 -10.21 18.52
CA LEU A 326 -34.00 -10.53 18.62
C LEU A 326 -34.25 -11.72 19.57
N THR A 327 -35.33 -11.66 20.34
CA THR A 327 -35.79 -12.77 21.17
C THR A 327 -36.52 -13.82 20.34
N THR A 328 -37.10 -13.44 19.19
CA THR A 328 -37.77 -14.32 18.26
C THR A 328 -36.78 -15.12 17.41
N THR A 329 -37.23 -16.23 16.82
CA THR A 329 -36.41 -17.06 15.92
C THR A 329 -36.48 -16.63 14.47
N PHE A 330 -37.34 -15.69 14.14
CA PHE A 330 -37.49 -15.13 12.79
C PHE A 330 -37.47 -13.60 12.87
N PRO A 331 -36.71 -12.90 12.00
CA PRO A 331 -35.70 -13.41 11.06
C PRO A 331 -34.57 -14.19 11.72
N ARG A 332 -33.86 -15.02 10.96
CA ARG A 332 -32.73 -15.80 11.50
C ARG A 332 -31.64 -14.87 12.04
N ARG A 333 -31.05 -15.24 13.17
CA ARG A 333 -30.05 -14.46 13.91
C ARG A 333 -28.67 -15.06 13.90
N ASP A 334 -28.52 -16.19 13.22
CA ASP A 334 -27.27 -16.95 13.19
C ASP A 334 -26.18 -16.20 12.44
N GLU A 335 -24.95 -16.29 12.93
CA GLU A 335 -23.73 -15.83 12.27
C GLU A 335 -22.83 -17.04 11.99
N PHE A 336 -22.17 -17.03 10.85
CA PHE A 336 -21.37 -18.17 10.38
C PHE A 336 -19.93 -17.71 10.14
N LEU A 337 -18.99 -18.45 10.74
CA LEU A 337 -17.57 -18.32 10.41
C LEU A 337 -17.19 -19.36 9.36
N HIS A 338 -16.53 -18.94 8.30
CA HIS A 338 -16.01 -19.80 7.27
C HIS A 338 -14.49 -19.82 7.32
N ILE A 339 -13.92 -21.02 7.37
CA ILE A 339 -12.50 -21.29 7.22
C ILE A 339 -12.32 -21.85 5.82
N GLN A 340 -11.70 -21.10 4.94
CA GLN A 340 -11.63 -21.42 3.50
C GLN A 340 -10.22 -21.85 3.09
N ASN A 341 -10.13 -22.91 2.31
CA ASN A 341 -8.95 -23.22 1.52
C ASN A 341 -9.16 -22.62 0.13
N ILE A 342 -8.52 -21.48 -0.12
CA ILE A 342 -8.64 -20.75 -1.39
C ILE A 342 -7.56 -21.12 -2.41
N SER A 343 -6.72 -22.11 -2.13
CA SER A 343 -5.71 -22.59 -3.08
C SER A 343 -6.38 -23.01 -4.38
N ASN A 344 -5.76 -22.71 -5.52
CA ASN A 344 -6.28 -23.12 -6.80
C ASN A 344 -6.23 -24.66 -6.94
N ALA A 345 -7.29 -25.26 -7.48
CA ALA A 345 -7.28 -26.67 -7.84
C ALA A 345 -6.38 -26.85 -9.07
N PHE A 346 -5.33 -27.68 -8.96
CA PHE A 346 -4.44 -27.97 -10.07
C PHE A 346 -5.21 -28.56 -11.26
N LYS A 347 -5.08 -27.94 -12.43
CA LYS A 347 -5.53 -28.57 -13.67
C LYS A 347 -4.50 -29.67 -14.03
N GLY A 348 -4.82 -30.91 -13.69
CA GLY A 348 -4.12 -32.08 -14.19
C GLY A 348 -3.32 -32.95 -13.22
N GLY A 349 -3.43 -32.74 -11.90
CA GLY A 349 -2.82 -33.60 -10.88
C GLY A 349 -3.81 -34.19 -9.90
N ASP A 350 -3.61 -35.43 -9.48
CA ASP A 350 -4.45 -36.10 -8.47
C ASP A 350 -4.20 -35.60 -7.03
N GLU A 351 -3.16 -34.81 -6.80
CA GLU A 351 -2.79 -34.30 -5.49
C GLU A 351 -3.27 -32.88 -5.33
N ARG A 352 -4.38 -32.73 -4.64
CA ARG A 352 -4.92 -31.42 -4.25
C ARG A 352 -4.27 -30.94 -2.97
N LEU A 353 -3.91 -29.66 -2.92
CA LEU A 353 -3.44 -29.04 -1.68
C LEU A 353 -4.58 -28.98 -0.67
N HIS A 354 -4.52 -29.84 0.35
CA HIS A 354 -5.46 -29.81 1.47
C HIS A 354 -4.91 -28.99 2.62
N LEU A 355 -5.79 -28.26 3.32
CA LEU A 355 -5.54 -27.86 4.69
C LEU A 355 -5.85 -29.05 5.59
N VAL A 356 -4.92 -29.35 6.49
CA VAL A 356 -5.00 -30.45 7.45
C VAL A 356 -5.20 -29.82 8.82
N ILE A 357 -6.44 -29.84 9.34
CA ILE A 357 -6.83 -29.14 10.55
C ILE A 357 -7.19 -30.14 11.63
N ASP A 358 -6.56 -30.06 12.81
CA ASP A 358 -6.89 -30.92 13.94
C ASP A 358 -7.66 -30.20 15.05
N TYR A 359 -7.49 -28.86 15.17
CA TYR A 359 -8.09 -28.09 16.23
C TYR A 359 -8.39 -26.64 15.83
N ILE A 360 -9.55 -26.13 16.29
CA ILE A 360 -9.97 -24.73 16.10
C ILE A 360 -10.43 -24.17 17.43
N GLU A 361 -10.01 -22.94 17.72
CA GLU A 361 -10.47 -22.20 18.89
C GLU A 361 -10.91 -20.79 18.48
N ILE A 362 -12.06 -20.36 19.01
CA ILE A 362 -12.60 -19.00 18.80
C ILE A 362 -12.90 -18.42 20.16
N SER A 363 -12.36 -17.27 20.48
CA SER A 363 -12.58 -16.57 21.76
C SER A 363 -12.94 -15.11 21.53
N ALA A 364 -14.02 -14.62 22.15
CA ALA A 364 -14.47 -13.24 22.07
C ALA A 364 -15.22 -12.78 23.34
N PRO A 365 -14.91 -11.62 23.94
CA PRO A 365 -13.73 -10.83 23.67
C PRO A 365 -12.46 -11.53 24.12
N TYR A 366 -11.39 -11.42 23.31
CA TYR A 366 -10.12 -12.03 23.63
C TYR A 366 -9.15 -11.01 24.24
N PHE A 367 -8.50 -11.40 25.31
CA PHE A 367 -7.40 -10.66 25.95
C PHE A 367 -6.28 -11.65 26.28
N GLU A 368 -5.07 -11.38 25.83
CA GLU A 368 -3.90 -12.20 26.12
C GLU A 368 -3.55 -12.14 27.62
N GLN A 369 -3.63 -10.94 28.19
CA GLN A 369 -3.45 -10.66 29.60
C GLN A 369 -4.50 -9.64 30.09
N TRP A 370 -4.70 -9.53 31.40
CA TRP A 370 -5.58 -8.53 31.97
C TRP A 370 -4.85 -7.72 33.07
N PRO A 371 -4.88 -6.37 33.02
CA PRO A 371 -5.34 -5.55 31.88
C PRO A 371 -4.50 -5.80 30.60
N PRO A 372 -5.05 -5.54 29.41
CA PRO A 372 -4.32 -5.74 28.16
C PRO A 372 -3.10 -4.81 28.06
N LYS A 373 -2.07 -5.25 27.30
CA LYS A 373 -0.85 -4.46 27.13
C LYS A 373 -1.12 -3.06 26.56
N THR A 374 -2.13 -2.92 25.70
CA THR A 374 -2.57 -1.62 25.16
C THR A 374 -2.99 -0.65 26.29
N HIS A 375 -3.67 -1.14 27.31
CA HIS A 375 -4.06 -0.38 28.49
C HIS A 375 -2.83 -0.01 29.34
N THR A 376 -1.97 -0.98 29.68
CA THR A 376 -0.79 -0.76 30.54
C THR A 376 0.30 0.09 29.87
N ASN A 377 0.31 0.19 28.55
CA ASN A 377 1.15 1.13 27.82
C ASN A 377 0.75 2.58 28.04
N ILE A 378 -0.54 2.84 28.30
CA ILE A 378 -1.10 4.17 28.58
C ILE A 378 -1.11 4.43 30.09
N PHE A 379 -1.75 3.56 30.84
CA PHE A 379 -1.88 3.60 32.31
C PHE A 379 -0.76 2.77 32.94
N ILE A 380 0.39 3.42 33.09
CA ILE A 380 1.63 2.77 33.54
C ILE A 380 1.55 2.32 34.98
N GLU A 381 2.33 1.31 35.34
CA GLU A 381 2.53 0.93 36.74
C GLU A 381 3.25 2.05 37.49
N SER A 382 2.70 2.44 38.64
CA SER A 382 3.24 3.47 39.52
C SER A 382 2.87 3.22 40.95
N ALA A 383 3.77 3.55 41.86
CA ALA A 383 3.49 3.58 43.32
C ALA A 383 2.47 4.67 43.70
N ASN A 384 2.24 5.64 42.81
CA ASN A 384 1.36 6.78 43.04
C ASN A 384 -0.05 6.60 42.52
N LYS A 385 -0.46 5.38 42.11
CA LYS A 385 -1.82 5.11 41.58
C LYS A 385 -2.95 5.56 42.53
N GLY A 386 -2.71 5.59 43.83
CA GLY A 386 -3.68 6.06 44.82
C GLY A 386 -3.85 7.57 44.88
N ASP A 387 -2.94 8.35 44.33
CA ASP A 387 -3.02 9.81 44.22
C ASP A 387 -3.28 10.21 42.77
N GLU A 388 -4.54 10.46 42.41
CA GLU A 388 -4.96 10.78 41.04
C GLU A 388 -4.26 12.03 40.48
N GLN A 389 -3.80 12.99 41.31
CA GLN A 389 -3.13 14.18 40.89
C GLN A 389 -1.69 13.86 40.46
N VAL A 390 -0.98 13.08 41.26
CA VAL A 390 0.40 12.67 40.95
C VAL A 390 0.40 11.68 39.79
N TYR A 391 -0.43 10.66 39.89
CA TYR A 391 -0.51 9.62 38.86
C TYR A 391 -0.96 10.17 37.50
N GLY A 392 -1.97 11.05 37.48
CA GLY A 392 -2.43 11.71 36.26
C GLY A 392 -1.34 12.53 35.58
N ARG A 393 -0.49 13.19 36.37
CA ARG A 393 0.68 13.91 35.85
C ARG A 393 1.72 12.97 35.23
N GLU A 394 1.99 11.83 35.84
CA GLU A 394 2.89 10.81 35.29
C GLU A 394 2.39 10.27 33.93
N VAL A 395 1.11 9.89 33.90
CA VAL A 395 0.45 9.41 32.67
C VAL A 395 0.51 10.46 31.56
N LEU A 396 0.11 11.71 31.86
CA LEU A 396 0.10 12.80 30.88
C LEU A 396 1.50 13.14 30.37
N THR A 397 2.49 13.24 31.26
CA THR A 397 3.86 13.57 30.87
C THR A 397 4.41 12.56 29.86
N ARG A 398 4.23 11.27 30.11
CA ARG A 398 4.66 10.22 29.21
C ARG A 398 3.87 10.21 27.90
N PHE A 399 2.54 10.30 27.99
CA PHE A 399 1.66 10.26 26.84
C PHE A 399 1.92 11.44 25.89
N LEU A 400 1.96 12.67 26.43
CA LEU A 400 2.20 13.88 25.65
C LEU A 400 3.58 13.88 24.97
N ARG A 401 4.62 13.34 25.62
CA ARG A 401 5.95 13.17 25.01
C ARG A 401 5.88 12.34 23.72
N ASN A 402 5.16 11.22 23.75
CA ASN A 402 5.05 10.33 22.61
C ASN A 402 4.14 10.93 21.51
N VAL A 403 3.00 11.51 21.92
CA VAL A 403 2.04 12.15 21.01
C VAL A 403 2.64 13.34 20.29
N TRP A 404 3.32 14.23 21.02
CA TRP A 404 3.91 15.46 20.46
C TRP A 404 5.33 15.27 19.93
N ARG A 405 5.87 14.06 20.06
CA ARG A 405 7.21 13.72 19.59
C ARG A 405 8.30 14.60 20.19
N ARG A 406 8.03 15.14 21.39
CA ARG A 406 8.93 16.00 22.18
C ARG A 406 8.53 15.96 23.66
N PRO A 407 9.44 16.27 24.58
CA PRO A 407 9.07 16.51 25.97
C PRO A 407 8.00 17.62 26.07
N ALA A 408 6.95 17.35 26.87
CA ALA A 408 5.98 18.37 27.25
C ALA A 408 6.57 19.26 28.36
N THR A 409 6.30 20.56 28.32
CA THR A 409 6.64 21.49 29.41
C THR A 409 5.73 21.29 30.62
N SER A 410 6.18 21.66 31.82
CA SER A 410 5.33 21.58 33.02
C SER A 410 4.02 22.37 32.85
N ARG A 411 4.05 23.52 32.19
CA ARG A 411 2.87 24.35 31.90
C ARG A 411 1.86 23.63 31.00
N GLU A 412 2.32 22.92 29.97
CA GLU A 412 1.47 22.13 29.06
C GLU A 412 0.82 20.98 29.86
N VAL A 413 1.58 20.28 30.66
CA VAL A 413 1.04 19.22 31.54
C VAL A 413 0.00 19.79 32.54
N ASP A 414 0.26 20.98 33.12
CA ASP A 414 -0.68 21.67 34.02
C ASP A 414 -2.02 22.00 33.34
N GLN A 415 -1.98 22.40 32.05
CA GLN A 415 -3.19 22.68 31.27
C GLN A 415 -4.05 21.40 31.10
N PHE A 416 -3.43 20.27 30.81
CA PHE A 416 -4.14 18.99 30.68
C PHE A 416 -4.61 18.44 32.04
N MET A 417 -3.86 18.68 33.12
CA MET A 417 -4.32 18.38 34.47
C MET A 417 -5.53 19.23 34.89
N ALA A 418 -5.58 20.51 34.51
CA ALA A 418 -6.75 21.34 34.73
C ALA A 418 -7.97 20.84 33.93
N LEU A 419 -7.77 20.34 32.71
CA LEU A 419 -8.82 19.70 31.93
C LEU A 419 -9.30 18.39 32.60
N PHE A 420 -8.37 17.58 33.11
CA PHE A 420 -8.69 16.37 33.87
C PHE A 420 -9.54 16.71 35.12
N ALA A 421 -9.14 17.70 35.90
CA ALA A 421 -9.90 18.12 37.10
C ALA A 421 -11.33 18.57 36.74
N LYS A 422 -11.52 19.19 35.56
CA LYS A 422 -12.84 19.59 35.04
C LYS A 422 -13.70 18.38 34.67
N TYR A 423 -13.12 17.34 34.03
CA TYR A 423 -13.87 16.18 33.55
C TYR A 423 -14.10 15.12 34.65
N ARG A 424 -13.14 14.98 35.58
CA ARG A 424 -13.14 13.91 36.61
C ARG A 424 -14.46 13.73 37.34
N PRO A 425 -15.18 14.77 37.77
CA PRO A 425 -16.47 14.60 38.49
C PRO A 425 -17.57 13.94 37.68
N GLY A 426 -17.48 13.91 36.37
CA GLY A 426 -18.46 13.31 35.45
C GLY A 426 -18.25 11.82 35.17
N PHE A 427 -17.20 11.19 35.75
CA PHE A 427 -16.85 9.81 35.45
C PHE A 427 -16.68 8.98 36.73
N PHE A 428 -16.98 7.68 36.63
CA PHE A 428 -16.85 6.77 37.79
C PHE A 428 -15.38 6.41 38.07
N THR A 429 -14.57 6.22 37.03
CA THR A 429 -13.17 5.79 37.16
C THR A 429 -12.21 6.92 36.76
N PHE A 430 -10.97 6.83 37.23
CA PHE A 430 -9.87 7.70 36.80
C PHE A 430 -9.61 7.54 35.30
N GLU A 431 -9.56 6.30 34.84
CA GLU A 431 -9.23 5.92 33.47
C GLU A 431 -10.22 6.52 32.49
N ASP A 432 -11.53 6.43 32.75
CA ASP A 432 -12.58 6.97 31.87
C ASP A 432 -12.45 8.51 31.71
N ALA A 433 -12.20 9.21 32.82
CA ALA A 433 -11.97 10.64 32.80
C ALA A 433 -10.68 11.02 32.04
N MET A 434 -9.61 10.26 32.25
CA MET A 434 -8.32 10.49 31.62
C MET A 434 -8.39 10.22 30.12
N VAL A 435 -9.12 9.21 29.67
CA VAL A 435 -9.33 8.90 28.23
C VAL A 435 -9.90 10.10 27.46
N GLU A 436 -10.84 10.87 28.04
CA GLU A 436 -11.35 12.09 27.38
C GLU A 436 -10.28 13.18 27.27
N VAL A 437 -9.39 13.28 28.26
CA VAL A 437 -8.25 14.23 28.24
C VAL A 437 -7.22 13.81 27.19
N LEU A 438 -6.86 12.53 27.15
CA LEU A 438 -5.92 11.99 26.18
C LEU A 438 -6.45 12.08 24.74
N ALA A 439 -7.77 11.91 24.53
CA ALA A 439 -8.40 12.12 23.22
C ALA A 439 -8.25 13.58 22.75
N THR A 440 -8.31 14.54 23.68
CA THR A 440 -8.06 15.94 23.35
C THR A 440 -6.61 16.17 22.92
N ALA A 441 -5.64 15.52 23.59
CA ALA A 441 -4.21 15.61 23.20
C ALA A 441 -3.96 15.09 21.78
N LEU A 442 -4.65 14.02 21.37
CA LEU A 442 -4.57 13.44 20.00
C LEU A 442 -5.28 14.27 18.92
N ALA A 443 -6.04 15.29 19.31
CA ALA A 443 -6.66 16.26 18.40
C ALA A 443 -5.93 17.61 18.35
N THR A 444 -4.84 17.78 19.11
CA THR A 444 -4.08 19.05 19.10
C THR A 444 -3.26 19.22 17.81
N PRO A 445 -2.97 20.47 17.42
CA PRO A 445 -2.07 20.73 16.30
C PRO A 445 -0.68 20.09 16.46
N GLU A 446 -0.17 19.97 17.69
CA GLU A 446 1.11 19.35 18.01
C GLU A 446 1.18 17.87 17.61
N PHE A 447 0.04 17.18 17.63
CA PHE A 447 -0.06 15.81 17.12
C PHE A 447 -0.33 15.79 15.62
N LEU A 448 -1.34 16.55 15.19
CA LEU A 448 -1.85 16.48 13.82
C LEU A 448 -0.87 17.03 12.78
N TYR A 449 0.01 17.97 13.14
CA TYR A 449 0.95 18.61 12.23
C TYR A 449 2.39 18.18 12.51
N LEU A 450 3.15 18.04 11.43
CA LEU A 450 4.60 18.00 11.49
C LEU A 450 5.08 19.44 11.65
N THR A 451 5.28 19.87 12.91
CA THR A 451 5.63 21.24 13.26
C THR A 451 7.11 21.48 13.02
N GLN A 452 7.42 22.49 12.23
CA GLN A 452 8.73 23.12 12.19
C GLN A 452 8.72 24.29 13.19
N ARG A 453 9.58 24.26 14.17
CA ARG A 453 9.82 25.45 15.01
C ARG A 453 10.66 26.42 14.20
N VAL A 454 10.03 27.41 13.61
CA VAL A 454 10.76 28.56 13.07
C VAL A 454 11.42 29.26 14.25
N SER A 455 12.76 29.20 14.34
CA SER A 455 13.49 30.01 15.25
C SER A 455 13.19 31.47 14.92
N ASN A 456 12.70 32.24 15.89
CA ASN A 456 12.50 33.70 15.74
C ASN A 456 13.80 34.46 15.51
N ASP A 457 14.93 33.81 15.64
CA ASP A 457 16.26 34.35 15.46
C ASP A 457 16.73 34.09 14.02
N LYS A 458 16.56 35.08 13.16
CA LYS A 458 16.93 35.06 11.73
C LYS A 458 18.42 34.76 11.48
N SER A 459 19.26 34.71 12.55
CA SER A 459 20.69 34.43 12.46
C SER A 459 21.08 32.97 12.75
N LYS A 460 20.12 32.09 13.17
CA LYS A 460 20.41 30.71 13.59
C LYS A 460 19.89 29.69 12.64
N SER A 461 20.81 28.87 12.20
CA SER A 461 20.72 27.54 11.57
C SER A 461 19.47 27.24 10.75
N THR A 462 19.67 27.09 9.46
CA THR A 462 18.70 26.48 8.52
C THR A 462 18.45 24.98 8.79
N THR A 463 19.20 24.37 9.72
CA THR A 463 19.14 22.93 10.02
C THR A 463 18.02 22.62 11.02
N ILE A 464 17.22 21.61 10.71
CA ILE A 464 16.14 21.10 11.59
C ILE A 464 16.70 20.57 12.92
N SER A 465 15.89 20.55 13.97
CA SER A 465 16.26 19.95 15.27
C SER A 465 16.37 18.43 15.19
N GLU A 466 17.03 17.82 16.19
CA GLU A 466 17.12 16.35 16.33
C GLU A 466 15.73 15.69 16.43
N LEU A 467 14.79 16.31 17.14
CA LEU A 467 13.42 15.83 17.30
C LEU A 467 12.61 15.92 15.98
N GLU A 468 12.86 16.97 15.19
CA GLU A 468 12.26 17.08 13.86
C GLU A 468 12.86 16.05 12.90
N LEU A 469 14.17 15.79 12.99
CA LEU A 469 14.81 14.73 12.24
C LEU A 469 14.21 13.36 12.58
N ALA A 470 14.02 13.06 13.87
CA ALA A 470 13.37 11.83 14.31
C ALA A 470 11.96 11.69 13.73
N SER A 471 11.18 12.78 13.73
CA SER A 471 9.83 12.83 13.18
C SER A 471 9.83 12.63 11.66
N ARG A 472 10.73 13.30 10.91
CA ARG A 472 10.88 13.14 9.45
C ARG A 472 11.25 11.71 9.08
N LEU A 473 12.21 11.10 9.79
CA LEU A 473 12.61 9.72 9.57
C LEU A 473 11.45 8.75 9.77
N ALA A 474 10.70 8.90 10.86
CA ALA A 474 9.58 8.02 11.18
C ALA A 474 8.44 8.15 10.16
N VAL A 475 8.10 9.37 9.76
CA VAL A 475 7.08 9.59 8.74
C VAL A 475 7.53 9.08 7.37
N PHE A 476 8.78 9.29 7.00
CA PHE A 476 9.32 8.82 5.73
C PHE A 476 9.36 7.29 5.66
N LEU A 477 9.97 6.62 6.64
CA LEU A 477 10.29 5.19 6.58
C LEU A 477 9.20 4.27 7.17
N TRP A 478 8.32 4.80 8.04
CA TRP A 478 7.26 4.05 8.70
C TRP A 478 5.86 4.61 8.46
N SER A 479 5.76 5.79 7.83
CA SER A 479 4.50 6.54 7.70
C SER A 479 3.81 6.75 9.06
N SER A 480 4.58 6.95 10.14
CA SER A 480 4.11 6.96 11.52
C SER A 480 4.94 7.90 12.39
N ILE A 481 4.78 7.78 13.71
CA ILE A 481 5.54 8.52 14.71
C ILE A 481 6.85 7.79 15.09
N PRO A 482 7.87 8.53 15.61
CA PRO A 482 9.09 7.92 16.12
C PRO A 482 8.81 7.03 17.34
N ASP A 483 9.55 5.94 17.45
CA ASP A 483 9.54 5.10 18.64
C ASP A 483 10.41 5.68 19.78
N ASP A 484 10.33 5.03 20.96
CA ASP A 484 11.07 5.48 22.14
C ASP A 484 12.59 5.52 21.94
N GLU A 485 13.17 4.63 21.16
CA GLU A 485 14.60 4.59 20.87
C GLU A 485 15.01 5.81 20.05
N LEU A 486 14.27 6.10 18.98
CA LEU A 486 14.55 7.24 18.12
C LEU A 486 14.37 8.57 18.86
N LEU A 487 13.32 8.70 19.69
CA LEU A 487 13.08 9.89 20.52
C LEU A 487 14.18 10.09 21.55
N LYS A 488 14.64 9.03 22.25
CA LYS A 488 15.73 9.13 23.23
C LYS A 488 17.03 9.60 22.59
N LEU A 489 17.38 9.08 21.42
CA LEU A 489 18.58 9.51 20.69
C LEU A 489 18.50 10.99 20.29
N ALA A 490 17.33 11.44 19.85
CA ALA A 490 17.08 12.83 19.50
C ALA A 490 17.12 13.76 20.73
N GLU A 491 16.52 13.37 21.85
CA GLU A 491 16.56 14.10 23.12
C GLU A 491 17.98 14.26 23.69
N GLN A 492 18.85 13.26 23.43
CA GLN A 492 20.26 13.27 23.82
C GLN A 492 21.16 14.06 22.86
N GLY A 493 20.63 14.56 21.72
CA GLY A 493 21.44 15.23 20.69
C GLY A 493 22.42 14.31 19.97
N ARG A 494 22.10 13.02 19.85
CA ARG A 494 22.98 11.99 19.30
C ARG A 494 22.54 11.45 17.93
N LEU A 495 21.31 11.73 17.51
CA LEU A 495 20.73 11.12 16.32
C LEU A 495 21.48 11.49 15.03
N ARG A 496 22.07 12.72 14.96
CA ARG A 496 22.85 13.18 13.80
C ARG A 496 24.27 12.62 13.73
N GLN A 497 24.75 11.92 14.73
CA GLN A 497 26.05 11.26 14.63
C GLN A 497 26.00 10.24 13.47
N PRO A 498 26.96 10.27 12.53
CA PRO A 498 26.85 9.48 11.28
C PRO A 498 26.58 7.98 11.50
N ASP A 499 27.32 7.36 12.45
CA ASP A 499 27.16 5.95 12.75
C ASP A 499 25.81 5.65 13.40
N VAL A 500 25.33 6.55 14.27
CA VAL A 500 24.02 6.42 14.93
C VAL A 500 22.91 6.55 13.89
N LEU A 501 22.95 7.59 13.06
CA LEU A 501 21.96 7.83 12.02
C LEU A 501 21.90 6.65 11.02
N SER A 502 23.05 6.19 10.53
CA SER A 502 23.14 5.03 9.65
C SER A 502 22.59 3.76 10.31
N GLY A 503 22.91 3.53 11.59
CA GLY A 503 22.38 2.42 12.38
C GLY A 503 20.85 2.48 12.51
N GLN A 504 20.29 3.66 12.78
CA GLN A 504 18.84 3.85 12.89
C GLN A 504 18.13 3.65 11.54
N VAL A 505 18.66 4.17 10.44
CA VAL A 505 18.09 3.96 9.10
C VAL A 505 18.06 2.47 8.75
N LYS A 506 19.14 1.74 9.01
CA LYS A 506 19.18 0.28 8.79
C LYS A 506 18.16 -0.46 9.65
N ARG A 507 18.07 -0.10 10.94
CA ARG A 507 17.06 -0.66 11.86
C ARG A 507 15.65 -0.41 11.35
N MET A 508 15.37 0.83 10.96
CA MET A 508 14.05 1.23 10.49
C MET A 508 13.64 0.54 9.19
N LEU A 509 14.55 0.33 8.27
CA LEU A 509 14.30 -0.41 7.02
C LEU A 509 14.13 -1.92 7.25
N ALA A 510 14.76 -2.48 8.29
CA ALA A 510 14.59 -3.88 8.68
C ALA A 510 13.30 -4.13 9.48
N ASP A 511 12.69 -3.10 10.06
CA ASP A 511 11.45 -3.18 10.83
C ASP A 511 10.26 -3.49 9.89
N PRO A 512 9.31 -4.38 10.25
CA PRO A 512 8.12 -4.67 9.45
C PRO A 512 7.30 -3.43 9.05
N ARG A 513 7.34 -2.35 9.83
CA ARG A 513 6.67 -1.08 9.53
C ARG A 513 7.20 -0.42 8.23
N SER A 514 8.44 -0.73 7.81
CA SER A 514 9.00 -0.22 6.55
C SER A 514 8.18 -0.62 5.32
N ARG A 515 7.38 -1.69 5.41
CA ARG A 515 6.43 -2.08 4.38
C ARG A 515 5.42 -0.97 4.05
N ARG A 516 5.04 -0.15 5.05
CA ARG A 516 4.14 0.99 4.88
C ARG A 516 4.75 2.05 3.95
N PHE A 517 6.07 2.26 4.05
CA PHE A 517 6.79 3.14 3.12
C PHE A 517 6.71 2.62 1.69
N SER A 518 7.09 1.37 1.45
CA SER A 518 7.03 0.78 0.11
C SER A 518 5.62 0.86 -0.48
N GLN A 519 4.61 0.49 0.29
CA GLN A 519 3.21 0.55 -0.13
C GLN A 519 2.79 1.98 -0.48
N ASN A 520 2.90 2.92 0.46
CA ASN A 520 2.43 4.29 0.24
C ASN A 520 3.21 5.03 -0.85
N PHE A 521 4.52 4.81 -0.95
CA PHE A 521 5.32 5.42 -2.00
C PHE A 521 4.93 4.87 -3.38
N VAL A 522 4.91 3.55 -3.55
CA VAL A 522 4.65 2.90 -4.84
C VAL A 522 3.22 3.17 -5.33
N GLU A 523 2.22 3.05 -4.44
CA GLU A 523 0.82 3.37 -4.77
C GLU A 523 0.69 4.78 -5.33
N GLN A 524 1.37 5.75 -4.72
CA GLN A 524 1.30 7.15 -5.12
C GLN A 524 2.20 7.45 -6.32
N TRP A 525 3.43 6.94 -6.37
CA TRP A 525 4.33 7.11 -7.51
C TRP A 525 3.70 6.61 -8.80
N LEU A 526 3.18 5.38 -8.80
CA LEU A 526 2.60 4.75 -9.99
C LEU A 526 1.14 5.15 -10.23
N GLY A 527 0.46 5.72 -9.22
CA GLY A 527 -0.95 6.12 -9.28
C GLY A 527 -1.92 4.94 -9.18
N LEU A 528 -1.61 3.93 -8.37
CA LEU A 528 -2.38 2.68 -8.26
C LEU A 528 -3.82 2.88 -7.75
N ASP A 529 -4.15 4.02 -7.17
CA ASP A 529 -5.56 4.39 -6.86
C ASP A 529 -6.47 4.30 -8.10
N GLY A 530 -5.91 4.49 -9.31
CA GLY A 530 -6.61 4.30 -10.56
C GLY A 530 -7.24 2.91 -10.73
N LEU A 531 -6.66 1.87 -10.09
CA LEU A 531 -7.21 0.51 -10.10
C LEU A 531 -8.59 0.40 -9.44
N ASN A 532 -8.92 1.32 -8.52
CA ASN A 532 -10.22 1.30 -7.84
C ASN A 532 -11.39 1.55 -8.80
N SER A 533 -11.17 2.31 -9.86
CA SER A 533 -12.15 2.59 -10.90
C SER A 533 -12.22 1.52 -12.01
N VAL A 534 -11.29 0.57 -12.01
CA VAL A 534 -11.20 -0.49 -13.02
C VAL A 534 -12.14 -1.64 -12.68
N THR A 535 -13.18 -1.83 -13.48
CA THR A 535 -14.24 -2.82 -13.24
C THR A 535 -14.05 -4.15 -13.96
N HIS A 536 -13.17 -4.20 -14.96
CA HIS A 536 -12.94 -5.39 -15.78
C HIS A 536 -11.91 -6.37 -15.21
N ILE A 537 -11.21 -5.99 -14.14
CA ILE A 537 -10.30 -6.90 -13.44
C ILE A 537 -11.13 -7.94 -12.66
N PRO A 538 -10.89 -9.25 -12.87
CA PRO A 538 -11.53 -10.29 -12.08
C PRO A 538 -11.28 -10.08 -10.57
N PRO A 539 -12.30 -10.21 -9.70
CA PRO A 539 -12.16 -9.93 -8.27
C PRO A 539 -11.02 -10.68 -7.58
N HIS A 540 -10.76 -11.93 -7.95
CA HIS A 540 -9.67 -12.74 -7.37
C HIS A 540 -8.27 -12.29 -7.78
N LEU A 541 -8.13 -11.47 -8.83
CA LEU A 541 -6.85 -10.92 -9.28
C LEU A 541 -6.59 -9.53 -8.75
N LYS A 542 -7.62 -8.80 -8.33
CA LYS A 542 -7.51 -7.36 -8.02
C LYS A 542 -6.44 -7.06 -6.98
N ASP A 543 -6.50 -7.75 -5.85
CA ASP A 543 -5.53 -7.57 -4.77
C ASP A 543 -4.11 -7.97 -5.20
N SER A 544 -4.01 -9.05 -5.99
CA SER A 544 -2.71 -9.51 -6.50
C SER A 544 -2.10 -8.54 -7.50
N ILE A 545 -2.90 -7.97 -8.39
CA ILE A 545 -2.46 -6.96 -9.36
C ILE A 545 -2.02 -5.68 -8.66
N GLN A 546 -2.74 -5.23 -7.63
CA GLN A 546 -2.37 -4.04 -6.88
C GLN A 546 -1.07 -4.23 -6.08
N GLU A 547 -0.88 -5.42 -5.52
CA GLU A 547 0.29 -5.77 -4.69
C GLU A 547 1.57 -6.00 -5.51
N GLU A 548 1.47 -6.40 -6.77
CA GLU A 548 2.62 -6.74 -7.63
C GLU A 548 3.72 -5.69 -7.66
N PRO A 549 3.47 -4.43 -8.06
CA PRO A 549 4.52 -3.42 -8.15
C PRO A 549 5.08 -3.04 -6.77
N ILE A 550 4.30 -3.19 -5.71
CA ILE A 550 4.73 -2.93 -4.33
C ILE A 550 5.70 -4.03 -3.88
N ALA A 551 5.37 -5.29 -4.16
CA ALA A 551 6.23 -6.43 -3.85
C ALA A 551 7.52 -6.40 -4.69
N PHE A 552 7.44 -5.92 -5.94
CA PHE A 552 8.59 -5.74 -6.81
C PHE A 552 9.55 -4.65 -6.28
N PHE A 553 9.01 -3.52 -5.82
CA PHE A 553 9.79 -2.47 -5.16
C PHE A 553 10.48 -2.98 -3.89
N ASP A 554 9.75 -3.73 -3.04
CA ASP A 554 10.30 -4.34 -1.84
C ASP A 554 11.47 -5.28 -2.13
N GLU A 555 11.38 -6.09 -3.18
CA GLU A 555 12.46 -7.00 -3.60
C GLU A 555 13.70 -6.20 -4.00
N ILE A 556 13.55 -5.13 -4.81
CA ILE A 556 14.65 -4.25 -5.20
C ILE A 556 15.28 -3.59 -3.97
N LEU A 557 14.46 -3.07 -3.05
CA LEU A 557 14.93 -2.41 -1.84
C LEU A 557 15.66 -3.36 -0.89
N LYS A 558 15.07 -4.51 -0.59
CA LYS A 558 15.63 -5.51 0.35
C LYS A 558 16.93 -6.13 -0.16
N GLN A 559 17.01 -6.35 -1.46
CA GLN A 559 18.21 -6.93 -2.11
C GLN A 559 19.22 -5.85 -2.54
N ASN A 560 18.94 -4.59 -2.25
CA ASN A 560 19.74 -3.42 -2.67
C ASN A 560 20.12 -3.48 -4.17
N ARG A 561 19.13 -3.76 -5.03
CA ARG A 561 19.33 -3.86 -6.48
C ARG A 561 19.24 -2.48 -7.14
N SER A 562 19.69 -2.44 -8.40
CA SER A 562 19.60 -1.22 -9.21
C SER A 562 18.15 -0.83 -9.50
N ILE A 563 17.84 0.48 -9.48
CA ILE A 563 16.55 1.01 -9.93
C ILE A 563 16.29 0.72 -11.41
N MET A 564 17.32 0.36 -12.20
CA MET A 564 17.14 -0.03 -13.59
C MET A 564 16.35 -1.33 -13.73
N ASP A 565 16.29 -2.16 -12.68
CA ASP A 565 15.40 -3.33 -12.62
C ASP A 565 13.93 -2.97 -12.77
N PHE A 566 13.52 -1.73 -12.40
CA PHE A 566 12.14 -1.25 -12.68
C PHE A 566 11.83 -1.15 -14.17
N ILE A 567 12.84 -0.89 -15.01
CA ILE A 567 12.68 -0.84 -16.46
C ILE A 567 12.74 -2.25 -17.04
N HIS A 568 13.75 -3.02 -16.64
CA HIS A 568 13.96 -4.39 -17.13
C HIS A 568 14.61 -5.26 -16.05
N SER A 569 14.03 -6.43 -15.83
CA SER A 569 14.58 -7.47 -14.96
C SER A 569 14.44 -8.84 -15.60
N ASP A 570 15.28 -9.79 -15.19
CA ASP A 570 15.24 -11.21 -15.52
C ASP A 570 14.34 -12.03 -14.58
N TYR A 571 13.47 -11.33 -13.84
CA TYR A 571 12.55 -11.92 -12.89
C TYR A 571 11.26 -11.09 -12.80
N VAL A 572 10.22 -11.72 -12.24
CA VAL A 572 8.98 -11.08 -11.75
C VAL A 572 8.78 -11.40 -10.28
N VAL A 573 7.95 -10.62 -9.58
CA VAL A 573 7.59 -10.88 -8.19
C VAL A 573 6.09 -11.13 -8.13
N VAL A 574 5.71 -12.39 -8.03
CA VAL A 574 4.32 -12.84 -8.21
C VAL A 574 3.88 -13.82 -7.12
N ASN A 575 2.57 -13.90 -6.92
CA ASN A 575 1.89 -14.96 -6.19
C ASN A 575 1.23 -15.95 -7.16
N GLU A 576 0.53 -16.95 -6.64
CA GLU A 576 -0.17 -17.99 -7.43
C GLU A 576 -1.15 -17.40 -8.47
N ASN A 577 -1.93 -16.38 -8.07
CA ASN A 577 -2.94 -15.78 -8.96
C ASN A 577 -2.30 -15.07 -10.15
N LEU A 578 -1.27 -14.28 -9.92
CA LEU A 578 -0.54 -13.60 -11.00
C LEU A 578 0.27 -14.57 -11.84
N ALA A 579 0.89 -15.57 -11.22
CA ALA A 579 1.62 -16.60 -11.95
C ALA A 579 0.68 -17.33 -12.94
N ALA A 580 -0.51 -17.69 -12.49
CA ALA A 580 -1.53 -18.30 -13.35
C ALA A 580 -1.99 -17.34 -14.46
N HIS A 581 -2.19 -16.06 -14.13
CA HIS A 581 -2.54 -15.00 -15.08
C HIS A 581 -1.47 -14.80 -16.17
N TYR A 582 -0.20 -14.90 -15.78
CA TYR A 582 0.95 -14.75 -16.69
C TYR A 582 1.36 -16.04 -17.41
N GLY A 583 0.70 -17.16 -17.11
CA GLY A 583 1.05 -18.46 -17.67
C GLY A 583 2.35 -19.04 -17.14
N LEU A 584 2.80 -18.61 -15.94
CA LEU A 584 3.98 -19.15 -15.26
C LEU A 584 3.60 -20.42 -14.48
N PRO A 585 4.18 -21.58 -14.78
CA PRO A 585 3.81 -22.83 -14.14
C PRO A 585 4.43 -23.00 -12.75
N LYS A 586 3.80 -23.83 -11.93
CA LYS A 586 4.33 -24.34 -10.65
C LYS A 586 4.60 -23.30 -9.58
N ILE A 587 3.86 -22.21 -9.57
CA ILE A 587 3.91 -21.19 -8.53
C ILE A 587 2.63 -21.31 -7.70
N TYR A 588 2.73 -21.62 -6.42
CA TYR A 588 1.59 -21.91 -5.56
C TYR A 588 1.63 -21.10 -4.27
N GLY A 589 0.47 -20.70 -3.78
CA GLY A 589 0.28 -19.95 -2.54
C GLY A 589 0.15 -18.43 -2.71
N PRO A 590 -0.39 -17.76 -1.69
CA PRO A 590 -0.80 -16.35 -1.78
C PRO A 590 0.37 -15.37 -1.62
N HIS A 591 1.54 -15.81 -1.16
CA HIS A 591 2.69 -14.95 -0.90
C HIS A 591 3.43 -14.61 -2.19
N PHE A 592 3.86 -13.37 -2.26
CA PHE A 592 4.69 -12.87 -3.36
C PHE A 592 6.13 -13.35 -3.21
N ARG A 593 6.72 -13.77 -4.32
CA ARG A 593 8.11 -14.21 -4.38
C ARG A 593 8.73 -13.95 -5.73
N LYS A 594 10.03 -13.79 -5.73
CA LYS A 594 10.85 -13.65 -6.94
C LYS A 594 10.82 -14.95 -7.75
N VAL A 595 10.45 -14.84 -9.02
CA VAL A 595 10.42 -15.95 -9.98
C VAL A 595 11.26 -15.55 -11.18
N PRO A 596 12.32 -16.30 -11.51
CA PRO A 596 13.11 -16.03 -12.69
C PRO A 596 12.27 -16.26 -13.96
N ILE A 597 12.51 -15.42 -14.96
CA ILE A 597 11.82 -15.49 -16.24
C ILE A 597 12.85 -15.55 -17.38
N THR A 598 12.36 -15.95 -18.56
CA THR A 598 13.13 -15.94 -19.80
C THR A 598 12.61 -14.87 -20.74
N ALA A 599 13.37 -14.56 -21.78
CA ALA A 599 12.95 -13.59 -22.80
C ALA A 599 11.59 -13.95 -23.44
N GLN A 600 11.23 -15.23 -23.51
CA GLN A 600 9.94 -15.69 -24.05
C GLN A 600 8.75 -15.33 -23.19
N SER A 601 8.97 -14.97 -21.94
CA SER A 601 7.90 -14.53 -21.03
C SER A 601 7.33 -13.15 -21.40
N ASN A 602 8.06 -12.37 -22.22
CA ASN A 602 7.71 -10.99 -22.61
C ASN A 602 7.41 -10.09 -21.39
N ARG A 603 8.13 -10.28 -20.27
CA ARG A 603 7.92 -9.58 -19.00
C ARG A 603 9.25 -9.15 -18.40
N GLY A 604 9.17 -8.56 -17.21
CA GLY A 604 10.30 -8.08 -16.41
C GLY A 604 10.31 -6.54 -16.31
N GLY A 605 10.37 -6.06 -15.07
CA GLY A 605 10.21 -4.66 -14.72
C GLY A 605 8.75 -4.19 -14.72
N ILE A 606 8.50 -3.07 -14.03
CA ILE A 606 7.14 -2.54 -13.78
C ILE A 606 6.37 -2.13 -15.04
N LEU A 607 7.07 -1.91 -16.16
CA LEU A 607 6.44 -1.53 -17.43
C LEU A 607 5.52 -2.63 -17.96
N THR A 608 5.72 -3.87 -17.53
CA THR A 608 4.96 -5.03 -17.97
C THR A 608 4.04 -5.60 -16.88
N ASP A 609 3.94 -4.94 -15.72
CA ASP A 609 3.05 -5.35 -14.64
C ASP A 609 1.57 -5.17 -15.03
N ALA A 610 0.74 -6.12 -14.64
CA ALA A 610 -0.69 -6.07 -14.94
C ALA A 610 -1.38 -4.84 -14.34
N ALA A 611 -0.91 -4.35 -13.19
CA ALA A 611 -1.42 -3.14 -12.55
C ALA A 611 -1.41 -1.92 -13.49
N MET A 612 -0.23 -1.64 -14.05
CA MET A 612 -0.03 -0.50 -14.93
C MET A 612 -0.83 -0.65 -16.23
N LEU A 613 -0.81 -1.85 -16.82
CA LEU A 613 -1.45 -2.13 -18.11
C LEU A 613 -2.99 -2.10 -18.00
N ALA A 614 -3.56 -2.64 -16.93
CA ALA A 614 -5.00 -2.65 -16.68
C ALA A 614 -5.54 -1.26 -16.30
N MET A 615 -4.85 -0.53 -15.46
CA MET A 615 -5.23 0.82 -15.04
C MET A 615 -5.28 1.79 -16.24
N ASN A 616 -4.39 1.60 -17.21
CA ASN A 616 -4.28 2.42 -18.42
C ASN A 616 -4.93 1.72 -19.63
N SER A 617 -6.12 1.16 -19.42
CA SER A 617 -6.97 0.57 -20.46
C SER A 617 -8.36 1.21 -20.44
N ASP A 618 -9.24 0.83 -21.37
CA ASP A 618 -10.65 1.24 -21.39
C ASP A 618 -11.61 0.09 -20.99
N GLY A 619 -11.05 -1.02 -20.55
CA GLY A 619 -11.78 -2.19 -20.08
C GLY A 619 -12.10 -3.22 -21.15
N LYS A 620 -12.16 -2.83 -22.42
CA LYS A 620 -12.33 -3.73 -23.57
C LYS A 620 -11.03 -3.96 -24.30
N ASP A 621 -10.20 -2.91 -24.34
CA ASP A 621 -8.94 -2.92 -25.05
C ASP A 621 -7.89 -2.08 -24.34
N SER A 622 -6.64 -2.18 -24.78
CA SER A 622 -5.56 -1.26 -24.38
C SER A 622 -5.93 0.18 -24.70
N ASN A 623 -5.28 1.12 -24.01
CA ASN A 623 -5.40 2.54 -24.35
C ASN A 623 -4.00 3.16 -24.53
N PRO A 624 -3.47 3.23 -25.74
CA PRO A 624 -2.12 3.75 -26.00
C PRO A 624 -1.92 5.17 -25.46
N LEU A 625 -2.92 6.04 -25.59
CA LEU A 625 -2.81 7.41 -25.10
C LEU A 625 -2.60 7.45 -23.56
N LYS A 626 -3.42 6.73 -22.82
CA LYS A 626 -3.26 6.64 -21.34
C LYS A 626 -1.90 6.03 -20.96
N ARG A 627 -1.47 4.97 -21.64
CA ARG A 627 -0.17 4.31 -21.41
C ARG A 627 1.00 5.26 -21.70
N GLY A 628 0.93 6.03 -22.79
CA GLY A 628 1.94 7.03 -23.13
C GLY A 628 2.01 8.18 -22.13
N VAL A 629 0.87 8.73 -21.71
CA VAL A 629 0.80 9.77 -20.67
C VAL A 629 1.35 9.25 -19.35
N TRP A 630 0.98 8.01 -18.95
CA TRP A 630 1.49 7.39 -17.74
C TRP A 630 3.01 7.23 -17.79
N MET A 631 3.55 6.76 -18.90
CA MET A 631 4.99 6.59 -19.10
C MET A 631 5.75 7.90 -18.92
N LEU A 632 5.30 8.96 -19.61
CA LEU A 632 5.90 10.28 -19.49
C LEU A 632 5.79 10.86 -18.09
N LYS A 633 4.63 10.77 -17.46
CA LYS A 633 4.36 11.39 -16.15
C LYS A 633 5.02 10.63 -14.99
N ARG A 634 4.94 9.28 -14.99
CA ARG A 634 5.34 8.46 -13.83
C ARG A 634 6.77 7.95 -13.91
N ILE A 635 7.24 7.60 -15.10
CA ILE A 635 8.57 7.02 -15.30
C ILE A 635 9.59 8.09 -15.70
N LEU A 636 9.29 8.92 -16.68
CA LEU A 636 10.23 9.89 -17.19
C LEU A 636 10.19 11.26 -16.52
N HIS A 637 9.16 11.51 -15.68
CA HIS A 637 8.91 12.81 -15.05
C HIS A 637 8.92 13.98 -16.07
N ASP A 638 8.30 13.72 -17.23
CA ASP A 638 8.15 14.68 -18.34
C ASP A 638 6.68 14.70 -18.80
N PRO A 639 5.74 15.21 -17.95
CA PRO A 639 4.33 15.18 -18.26
C PRO A 639 4.02 15.99 -19.54
N PRO A 640 3.13 15.49 -20.41
CA PRO A 640 2.66 16.29 -21.51
C PRO A 640 1.83 17.47 -21.00
N PRO A 641 1.72 18.57 -21.80
CA PRO A 641 0.86 19.68 -21.42
C PRO A 641 -0.61 19.22 -21.28
N PRO A 642 -1.42 19.90 -20.43
CA PRO A 642 -2.82 19.54 -20.28
C PRO A 642 -3.55 19.67 -21.62
N PRO A 643 -4.54 18.79 -21.91
CA PRO A 643 -5.28 18.84 -23.14
C PRO A 643 -6.04 20.19 -23.26
N PRO A 644 -6.24 20.69 -24.51
CA PRO A 644 -7.07 21.88 -24.72
C PRO A 644 -8.50 21.66 -24.21
N PRO A 645 -9.21 22.70 -23.77
CA PRO A 645 -10.53 22.57 -23.16
C PRO A 645 -11.62 21.98 -24.08
N ASN A 646 -11.42 21.97 -25.40
CA ASN A 646 -12.37 21.45 -26.37
C ASN A 646 -11.70 20.42 -27.29
N VAL A 647 -11.29 19.26 -26.74
CA VAL A 647 -10.78 18.14 -27.56
C VAL A 647 -11.98 17.44 -28.20
N PRO A 648 -12.06 17.32 -29.55
CA PRO A 648 -13.10 16.53 -30.17
C PRO A 648 -12.99 15.08 -29.74
N GLU A 649 -14.08 14.49 -29.27
CA GLU A 649 -14.13 13.07 -29.01
C GLU A 649 -14.04 12.28 -30.33
N VAL A 650 -13.40 11.10 -30.25
CA VAL A 650 -13.38 10.16 -31.39
C VAL A 650 -14.77 9.57 -31.55
N ASP A 651 -15.38 9.74 -32.71
CA ASP A 651 -16.68 9.13 -33.03
C ASP A 651 -16.58 7.61 -33.12
N LEU A 652 -16.82 6.94 -32.02
CA LEU A 652 -16.81 5.48 -31.93
C LEU A 652 -18.06 4.84 -32.56
N THR A 653 -19.01 5.63 -33.05
CA THR A 653 -20.23 5.10 -33.73
C THR A 653 -19.98 4.77 -35.20
N ASN A 654 -18.92 5.30 -35.80
CA ASN A 654 -18.57 5.04 -37.19
C ASN A 654 -18.05 3.59 -37.35
N PRO A 655 -18.73 2.72 -38.17
CA PRO A 655 -18.35 1.33 -38.39
C PRO A 655 -16.93 1.16 -38.96
N GLU A 656 -16.43 2.09 -39.74
CA GLU A 656 -15.08 2.03 -40.31
C GLU A 656 -14.00 2.24 -39.21
N ILE A 657 -14.24 3.17 -38.27
CA ILE A 657 -13.36 3.39 -37.13
C ILE A 657 -13.30 2.14 -36.24
N LEU A 658 -14.41 1.43 -36.08
CA LEU A 658 -14.46 0.18 -35.33
C LEU A 658 -13.64 -0.97 -35.97
N LYS A 659 -13.40 -0.93 -37.29
CA LYS A 659 -12.57 -1.93 -38.00
C LYS A 659 -11.07 -1.63 -37.87
N MET A 660 -10.70 -0.41 -37.52
CA MET A 660 -9.30 0.03 -37.38
C MET A 660 -8.68 -0.59 -36.13
N THR A 661 -7.38 -0.86 -36.16
CA THR A 661 -6.57 -1.11 -35.00
C THR A 661 -6.46 0.19 -34.17
N LEU A 662 -6.05 0.09 -32.91
CA LEU A 662 -5.90 1.28 -32.05
C LEU A 662 -4.84 2.24 -32.62
N LYS A 663 -3.75 1.73 -33.19
CA LYS A 663 -2.74 2.54 -33.87
C LYS A 663 -3.32 3.29 -35.06
N GLU A 664 -4.08 2.60 -35.93
CA GLU A 664 -4.75 3.23 -37.08
C GLU A 664 -5.71 4.37 -36.63
N ARG A 665 -6.48 4.18 -35.54
CA ARG A 665 -7.38 5.19 -34.98
C ARG A 665 -6.62 6.42 -34.44
N ILE A 666 -5.49 6.20 -33.78
CA ILE A 666 -4.65 7.29 -33.27
C ILE A 666 -4.06 8.10 -34.43
N VAL A 667 -3.57 7.43 -35.46
CA VAL A 667 -3.02 8.11 -36.67
C VAL A 667 -4.10 8.94 -37.36
N ASP A 668 -5.33 8.41 -37.48
CA ASP A 668 -6.45 9.16 -38.07
C ASP A 668 -6.84 10.38 -37.22
N HIS A 669 -6.91 10.22 -35.91
CA HIS A 669 -7.22 11.33 -34.98
C HIS A 669 -6.10 12.38 -34.94
N ARG A 670 -4.84 11.97 -35.00
CA ARG A 670 -3.66 12.85 -35.00
C ARG A 670 -3.60 13.80 -36.17
N ASN A 671 -4.17 13.46 -37.32
CA ASN A 671 -4.12 14.28 -38.56
C ASN A 671 -4.82 15.65 -38.42
N LYS A 672 -5.49 15.93 -37.30
CA LYS A 672 -6.00 17.28 -37.02
C LYS A 672 -4.88 18.16 -36.44
N ALA A 673 -4.66 19.32 -37.05
CA ALA A 673 -3.55 20.23 -36.71
C ALA A 673 -3.47 20.61 -35.21
N ALA A 674 -4.63 20.68 -34.50
CA ALA A 674 -4.70 20.99 -33.07
C ALA A 674 -4.22 19.85 -32.18
N CYS A 675 -4.16 18.62 -32.67
CA CYS A 675 -3.89 17.41 -31.91
C CYS A 675 -2.43 16.93 -32.12
N ILE A 676 -1.83 17.26 -33.24
CA ILE A 676 -0.52 16.73 -33.68
C ILE A 676 0.59 16.94 -32.67
N SER A 677 0.70 18.13 -32.08
CA SER A 677 1.83 18.47 -31.19
C SER A 677 1.87 17.64 -29.89
N CYS A 678 0.69 17.39 -29.28
CA CYS A 678 0.61 16.58 -28.07
C CYS A 678 0.76 15.08 -28.38
N HIS A 679 0.07 14.61 -29.44
CA HIS A 679 0.09 13.21 -29.83
C HIS A 679 1.46 12.74 -30.30
N ALA A 680 2.20 13.57 -31.00
CA ALA A 680 3.55 13.23 -31.41
C ALA A 680 4.52 12.96 -30.24
N LYS A 681 4.29 13.62 -29.08
CA LYS A 681 5.06 13.35 -27.86
C LYS A 681 4.56 12.10 -27.11
N ILE A 682 3.26 11.83 -27.11
CA ILE A 682 2.63 10.80 -26.25
C ILE A 682 2.56 9.44 -26.97
N ASP A 683 2.07 9.45 -28.22
CA ASP A 683 1.69 8.23 -28.96
C ASP A 683 2.84 7.22 -29.10
N PRO A 684 4.08 7.63 -29.43
CA PRO A 684 5.17 6.66 -29.61
C PRO A 684 5.38 5.76 -28.37
N TRP A 685 5.31 6.35 -27.19
CA TRP A 685 5.46 5.60 -25.94
C TRP A 685 4.31 4.62 -25.71
N GLY A 686 3.07 5.04 -26.00
CA GLY A 686 1.90 4.23 -25.76
C GLY A 686 1.68 3.11 -26.77
N ILE A 687 1.94 3.35 -28.04
CA ILE A 687 1.83 2.37 -29.13
C ILE A 687 2.77 1.17 -28.87
N ALA A 688 3.94 1.40 -28.31
CA ALA A 688 4.89 0.34 -27.99
C ALA A 688 4.35 -0.72 -26.99
N PHE A 689 3.27 -0.42 -26.26
CA PHE A 689 2.60 -1.36 -25.35
C PHE A 689 1.47 -2.18 -25.99
N GLU A 690 1.21 -2.06 -27.32
CA GLU A 690 0.05 -2.71 -27.97
C GLU A 690 0.11 -4.25 -27.99
N ASN A 691 1.28 -4.82 -27.74
CA ASN A 691 1.41 -6.26 -27.48
C ASN A 691 0.76 -6.72 -26.17
N TYR A 692 0.20 -5.82 -25.36
CA TYR A 692 -0.50 -6.18 -24.12
C TYR A 692 -1.94 -5.70 -24.18
N ASP A 693 -2.85 -6.61 -23.85
CA ASP A 693 -4.28 -6.33 -23.79
C ASP A 693 -4.68 -5.45 -22.58
N ALA A 694 -5.99 -5.37 -22.32
CA ALA A 694 -6.57 -4.60 -21.20
C ALA A 694 -6.25 -5.17 -19.81
N LEU A 695 -5.82 -6.41 -19.71
CA LEU A 695 -5.43 -7.07 -18.46
C LEU A 695 -3.92 -7.35 -18.38
N GLY A 696 -3.15 -6.83 -19.33
CA GLY A 696 -1.71 -7.02 -19.35
C GLY A 696 -1.28 -8.41 -19.88
N ILE A 697 -2.15 -9.15 -20.57
CA ILE A 697 -1.76 -10.40 -21.22
C ILE A 697 -1.10 -10.09 -22.55
N PHE A 698 0.02 -10.75 -22.81
CA PHE A 698 0.76 -10.56 -24.06
C PHE A 698 -0.03 -11.14 -25.25
N ARG A 699 -0.11 -10.39 -26.37
CA ARG A 699 -0.81 -10.76 -27.58
C ARG A 699 0.00 -10.43 -28.83
N THR A 700 -0.14 -11.25 -29.86
CA THR A 700 0.52 -11.06 -31.17
C THR A 700 -0.46 -10.65 -32.26
N SER A 701 -1.78 -10.67 -31.97
CA SER A 701 -2.83 -10.30 -32.95
C SER A 701 -3.98 -9.56 -32.25
N ILE A 702 -4.59 -8.62 -32.99
CA ILE A 702 -5.82 -7.87 -32.60
C ILE A 702 -6.78 -7.99 -33.78
N LYS A 703 -8.02 -8.48 -33.54
CA LYS A 703 -9.06 -8.64 -34.59
C LYS A 703 -8.54 -9.41 -35.82
N ASN A 704 -7.78 -10.45 -35.60
CA ASN A 704 -7.13 -11.27 -36.64
C ASN A 704 -6.07 -10.55 -37.50
N LYS A 705 -5.64 -9.36 -37.11
CA LYS A 705 -4.50 -8.67 -37.71
C LYS A 705 -3.28 -8.79 -36.79
N PRO A 706 -2.06 -8.94 -37.31
CA PRO A 706 -0.84 -8.85 -36.50
C PRO A 706 -0.79 -7.53 -35.74
N VAL A 707 -0.29 -7.57 -34.50
CA VAL A 707 -0.06 -6.35 -33.73
C VAL A 707 1.14 -5.60 -34.32
N ASP A 708 0.93 -4.35 -34.67
CA ASP A 708 2.02 -3.40 -34.97
C ASP A 708 2.21 -2.48 -33.78
N ALA A 709 3.19 -2.80 -32.93
CA ALA A 709 3.61 -2.00 -31.78
C ALA A 709 4.84 -1.11 -32.10
N THR A 710 5.15 -0.93 -33.39
CA THR A 710 6.27 -0.08 -33.81
C THR A 710 5.86 1.38 -33.82
N SER A 711 6.70 2.25 -33.30
CA SER A 711 6.50 3.70 -33.27
C SER A 711 7.83 4.44 -33.40
N GLU A 712 7.78 5.72 -33.69
CA GLU A 712 8.94 6.56 -33.89
C GLU A 712 8.86 7.81 -33.01
N LEU A 713 9.94 8.06 -32.26
CA LEU A 713 10.10 9.25 -31.43
C LEU A 713 10.51 10.48 -32.29
N PHE A 714 10.41 11.68 -31.73
CA PHE A 714 10.84 12.93 -32.40
C PHE A 714 12.26 12.95 -32.91
N ASN A 715 13.15 12.18 -32.30
CA ASN A 715 14.55 12.05 -32.68
C ASN A 715 14.79 10.91 -33.69
N HIS A 716 13.76 10.43 -34.38
CA HIS A 716 13.76 9.30 -35.32
C HIS A 716 14.20 7.95 -34.72
N GLN A 717 14.25 7.83 -33.40
CA GLN A 717 14.47 6.54 -32.78
C GLN A 717 13.21 5.67 -32.90
N THR A 718 13.37 4.50 -33.49
CA THR A 718 12.28 3.53 -33.61
C THR A 718 12.13 2.73 -32.30
N LEU A 719 10.93 2.71 -31.76
CA LEU A 719 10.53 1.84 -30.67
C LEU A 719 9.80 0.62 -31.25
N ALA A 720 10.44 -0.53 -31.24
CA ALA A 720 9.85 -1.79 -31.69
C ALA A 720 9.24 -2.55 -30.51
N GLY A 721 8.01 -2.20 -30.14
CA GLY A 721 7.32 -2.75 -28.99
C GLY A 721 7.98 -2.39 -27.66
N ILE A 722 7.58 -3.10 -26.60
CA ILE A 722 8.09 -2.85 -25.24
C ILE A 722 9.60 -3.07 -25.10
N ASP A 723 10.17 -4.02 -25.84
CA ASP A 723 11.60 -4.28 -25.80
C ASP A 723 12.40 -3.10 -26.41
N GLY A 724 11.84 -2.46 -27.44
CA GLY A 724 12.38 -1.21 -27.98
C GLY A 724 12.38 -0.08 -26.96
N VAL A 725 11.28 0.06 -26.20
CA VAL A 725 11.20 1.05 -25.11
C VAL A 725 12.24 0.76 -24.02
N LYS A 726 12.29 -0.49 -23.52
CA LYS A 726 13.26 -0.89 -22.48
C LYS A 726 14.69 -0.62 -22.90
N ARG A 727 15.03 -1.02 -24.12
CA ARG A 727 16.37 -0.78 -24.69
C ARG A 727 16.70 0.71 -24.77
N TYR A 728 15.78 1.51 -25.30
CA TYR A 728 15.97 2.95 -25.43
C TYR A 728 16.14 3.62 -24.07
N LEU A 729 15.34 3.25 -23.07
CA LEU A 729 15.49 3.78 -21.71
C LEU A 729 16.84 3.42 -21.09
N LEU A 730 17.27 2.16 -21.26
CA LEU A 730 18.50 1.67 -20.64
C LEU A 730 19.79 2.12 -21.39
N LEU A 731 19.72 2.52 -22.65
CA LEU A 731 20.89 2.99 -23.40
C LEU A 731 20.97 4.52 -23.46
N GLU A 732 19.83 5.19 -23.63
CA GLU A 732 19.80 6.62 -23.96
C GLU A 732 19.17 7.50 -22.87
N ARG A 733 18.41 6.91 -21.92
CA ARG A 733 17.60 7.68 -20.95
C ARG A 733 17.80 7.25 -19.49
N GLN A 734 18.88 6.52 -19.17
CA GLN A 734 19.16 6.09 -17.80
C GLN A 734 19.24 7.27 -16.82
N ASP A 735 19.94 8.34 -17.22
CA ASP A 735 20.11 9.53 -16.36
C ASP A 735 18.77 10.23 -16.10
N GLN A 736 17.90 10.30 -17.13
CA GLN A 736 16.57 10.87 -16.97
C GLN A 736 15.72 10.03 -16.00
N PHE A 737 15.75 8.70 -16.14
CA PHE A 737 15.01 7.81 -15.22
C PHE A 737 15.57 7.87 -13.80
N ALA A 738 16.90 7.82 -13.64
CA ALA A 738 17.54 7.95 -12.31
C ALA A 738 17.16 9.29 -11.65
N ARG A 739 17.22 10.38 -12.39
CA ARG A 739 16.82 11.71 -11.92
C ARG A 739 15.33 11.76 -11.56
N ALA A 740 14.46 11.14 -12.36
CA ALA A 740 13.02 11.04 -12.07
C ALA A 740 12.77 10.28 -10.76
N MET A 741 13.45 9.16 -10.52
CA MET A 741 13.35 8.38 -9.29
C MET A 741 13.84 9.17 -8.07
N VAL A 742 15.01 9.83 -8.18
CA VAL A 742 15.54 10.71 -7.12
C VAL A 742 14.55 11.82 -6.80
N HIS A 743 13.99 12.48 -7.81
CA HIS A 743 12.98 13.52 -7.64
C HIS A 743 11.74 13.00 -6.90
N LYS A 744 11.15 11.91 -7.37
CA LYS A 744 9.93 11.32 -6.78
C LYS A 744 10.15 10.90 -5.34
N LEU A 745 11.24 10.20 -5.05
CA LEU A 745 11.52 9.73 -3.69
C LEU A 745 11.84 10.87 -2.74
N THR A 746 12.57 11.91 -3.21
CA THR A 746 12.87 13.10 -2.40
C THR A 746 11.62 13.93 -2.12
N ALA A 747 10.74 14.14 -3.10
CA ALA A 747 9.47 14.84 -2.91
C ALA A 747 8.58 14.12 -1.88
N TYR A 748 8.50 12.79 -1.96
CA TYR A 748 7.79 11.98 -0.99
C TYR A 748 8.40 12.09 0.43
N ALA A 749 9.73 11.97 0.54
CA ALA A 749 10.45 12.03 1.82
C ALA A 749 10.27 13.39 2.52
N LEU A 750 10.23 14.48 1.76
CA LEU A 750 10.06 15.84 2.27
C LEU A 750 8.58 16.19 2.57
N GLY A 751 7.64 15.49 1.93
CA GLY A 751 6.21 15.80 2.04
C GLY A 751 5.86 17.18 1.48
N ARG A 752 6.55 17.62 0.40
CA ARG A 752 6.28 18.85 -0.34
C ARG A 752 6.69 18.68 -1.81
N PRO A 753 6.12 19.46 -2.73
CA PRO A 753 6.62 19.55 -4.09
C PRO A 753 8.06 20.07 -4.08
N LEU A 754 8.84 19.60 -5.04
CA LEU A 754 10.17 20.16 -5.27
C LEU A 754 10.05 21.36 -6.19
N SER A 755 10.68 22.45 -5.78
CA SER A 755 10.74 23.68 -6.55
C SER A 755 11.97 23.71 -7.46
N PHE A 756 12.02 24.71 -8.31
CA PHE A 756 13.22 24.98 -9.12
C PHE A 756 14.49 25.17 -8.25
N GLY A 757 14.35 25.73 -7.04
CA GLY A 757 15.45 25.90 -6.10
C GLY A 757 16.10 24.61 -5.60
N ASP A 758 15.39 23.47 -5.68
CA ASP A 758 15.88 22.16 -5.25
C ASP A 758 16.68 21.43 -6.36
N ARG A 759 16.74 21.98 -7.57
CA ARG A 759 17.35 21.35 -8.74
C ARG A 759 18.78 20.88 -8.51
N ALA A 760 19.61 21.76 -7.92
CA ALA A 760 21.03 21.45 -7.68
C ALA A 760 21.20 20.27 -6.70
N ASP A 761 20.35 20.16 -5.69
CA ASP A 761 20.37 19.02 -4.76
C ASP A 761 19.94 17.72 -5.45
N ILE A 762 18.92 17.79 -6.29
CA ILE A 762 18.46 16.61 -7.07
C ILE A 762 19.52 16.15 -8.06
N ASP A 763 20.16 17.07 -8.77
CA ASP A 763 21.24 16.76 -9.73
C ASP A 763 22.45 16.14 -9.00
N ASN A 764 22.81 16.67 -7.81
CA ASN A 764 23.87 16.09 -6.96
C ASN A 764 23.50 14.70 -6.42
N LEU A 765 22.29 14.51 -5.90
CA LEU A 765 21.81 13.21 -5.43
C LEU A 765 21.79 12.18 -6.58
N THR A 766 21.38 12.60 -7.78
CA THR A 766 21.39 11.74 -8.98
C THR A 766 22.83 11.32 -9.32
N ALA A 767 23.77 12.26 -9.34
CA ALA A 767 25.16 11.94 -9.61
C ALA A 767 25.78 11.00 -8.56
N GLN A 768 25.38 11.13 -7.27
CA GLN A 768 25.80 10.22 -6.22
C GLN A 768 25.20 8.82 -6.42
N LEU A 769 23.88 8.72 -6.70
CA LEU A 769 23.21 7.44 -6.97
C LEU A 769 23.87 6.68 -8.12
N ARG A 770 24.19 7.38 -9.22
CA ARG A 770 24.90 6.81 -10.39
C ARG A 770 26.26 6.21 -10.01
N ARG A 771 26.99 6.83 -9.05
CA ARG A 771 28.29 6.30 -8.55
C ARG A 771 28.10 5.06 -7.66
N HIS A 772 26.92 4.83 -7.13
CA HIS A 772 26.54 3.65 -6.33
C HIS A 772 25.78 2.61 -7.16
N ASP A 773 26.05 2.50 -8.46
CA ASP A 773 25.44 1.54 -9.39
C ASP A 773 23.90 1.59 -9.40
N ASP A 774 23.34 2.76 -9.18
CA ASP A 774 21.89 3.02 -9.13
C ASP A 774 21.15 2.20 -8.08
N LYS A 775 21.79 1.77 -7.01
CA LYS A 775 21.20 0.91 -5.97
C LYS A 775 20.16 1.65 -5.14
N LEU A 776 18.94 1.10 -5.08
CA LEU A 776 17.81 1.74 -4.38
C LEU A 776 18.07 1.88 -2.87
N GLY A 777 18.70 0.90 -2.24
CA GLY A 777 19.02 0.93 -0.81
C GLY A 777 20.03 2.02 -0.46
N GLU A 778 20.87 2.45 -1.41
CA GLU A 778 21.80 3.58 -1.23
C GLU A 778 21.10 4.93 -1.38
N LEU A 779 20.04 5.03 -2.19
CA LEU A 779 19.33 6.29 -2.42
C LEU A 779 18.68 6.83 -1.14
N ILE A 780 18.14 5.97 -0.28
CA ILE A 780 17.48 6.37 0.97
C ILE A 780 18.47 7.07 1.92
N PRO A 781 19.63 6.48 2.27
CA PRO A 781 20.65 7.17 3.08
C PRO A 781 21.18 8.45 2.42
N LEU A 782 21.35 8.48 1.09
CA LEU A 782 21.77 9.67 0.37
C LEU A 782 20.77 10.82 0.56
N ILE A 783 19.47 10.57 0.44
CA ILE A 783 18.44 11.57 0.69
C ILE A 783 18.47 12.02 2.16
N ILE A 784 18.51 11.11 3.11
CA ILE A 784 18.49 11.41 4.55
C ILE A 784 19.71 12.27 4.97
N ASN A 785 20.87 12.01 4.38
CA ASN A 785 22.09 12.79 4.68
C ASN A 785 22.21 14.08 3.88
N SER A 786 21.31 14.33 2.92
CA SER A 786 21.36 15.53 2.07
C SER A 786 20.98 16.81 2.83
N ASN A 787 21.46 17.94 2.32
CA ASN A 787 21.10 19.24 2.86
C ASN A 787 19.59 19.52 2.71
N ILE A 788 18.98 19.11 1.60
CA ILE A 788 17.56 19.32 1.34
C ILE A 788 16.67 18.60 2.36
N PHE A 789 17.06 17.43 2.87
CA PHE A 789 16.33 16.70 3.89
C PHE A 789 16.53 17.27 5.30
N ASN A 790 17.70 17.87 5.56
CA ASN A 790 18.13 18.37 6.87
C ASN A 790 17.91 19.88 7.06
N SER A 791 17.40 20.58 6.05
CA SER A 791 17.08 22.02 6.14
C SER A 791 15.58 22.27 6.36
N ASN A 792 15.31 23.50 6.90
CA ASN A 792 13.94 24.01 7.08
C ASN A 792 13.40 24.56 5.77
#